data_5a841bc6fff5fdadf4312723e141a6dd
#
_entry.id   5a841bc6fff5fdadf4312723e141a6dd
#
_cell.length_a   1.000
_cell.length_b   1.000
_cell.length_c   1.000
_cell.angle_alpha   90.00
_cell.angle_beta   90.00
_cell.angle_gamma   90.00
#
_symmetry.space_group_name_H-M   'P 1'
#
loop_
_entity.id
_entity.type
_entity.pdbx_description
1 polymer ?
#
loop_
_entity_poly.entity_id
_entity_poly.type
_entity_poly.pdbx_seq_one_letter_code
_entity_poly.pdbx_strand_id
1 'polypeptide(L)'
;MPHLESAVFASKDLTETLFTMKTKQLIIAITILLIGFVAGLYLSPDSSESVSTTMDVVAPAKPTIWTCSMHPLIQQPNSGDCPICGMDLIPLINDTGADDGPRTLSMSDSSRALADIQTTLVKQEYPVAEVRLVGQLDYDETLEKSLTARFPARIDELFVNFTGIPVKAGEHLAKVYSPDLLLAQRELLTAYRADPDGSITGVAKEKLRLWDLLPVQIDEIIERNEAKDHFVLKAPIGGVVVAKNVKEGDYVKTGEVLFRIVDLSNLWAELDAYESDLPWLRYGQDVVFSVEGVPGETFHGQISFIEPEVNRKTRTVAVRVNVPNPDGRLKPGMFVRSIVAARLAAGGKVYAPEFAGKWISPMHPEVVKDGPGQCDVCGMDLVPAESLGYVDHVSEPAPIIVPSSAVLQTGKRAVVYVEKPNAERPTYDGREIVLGPRAGDNYIVISGLESGDRVVTNGAFKIDSALQIQAKPSMMNPEGGGPTAGHNHGGDAAADPHAGHAMAPALEISVDVAVSLMKPYLAMQAALAADDLDTAKAQAKAMMAITGHAGALPELVHKMLAADSLDAMRKPHFETLSNALIAAVKADPEAFKGDLFIMNCPMVYGDRGADWLQDDDQLLNPYFGSMMLKCGEVKEKLGE
;
A
#
# COMPACT_ATOMS: atom_id res chain seq x y z
N MET A 1 0.01 -61.01 -5.03
CA MET A 1 -0.76 -61.17 -3.80
C MET A 1 0.09 -61.99 -2.83
N PRO A 2 0.79 -61.40 -1.93
CA PRO A 2 0.54 -61.36 -0.51
C PRO A 2 1.17 -60.09 0.16
N HIS A 3 0.36 -59.06 0.43
CA HIS A 3 0.76 -57.88 1.23
C HIS A 3 -0.45 -57.10 1.80
N LEU A 4 -1.58 -57.76 2.01
CA LEU A 4 -2.79 -57.13 2.54
C LEU A 4 -3.24 -57.60 3.93
N GLU A 5 -2.53 -58.53 4.57
CA GLU A 5 -2.92 -59.04 5.90
C GLU A 5 -2.16 -58.44 7.09
N SER A 6 -1.06 -57.69 6.89
CA SER A 6 -0.30 -57.09 8.01
C SER A 6 -0.78 -55.72 8.47
N ALA A 7 -1.69 -55.08 7.74
CA ALA A 7 -2.17 -53.73 8.11
C ALA A 7 -3.43 -53.73 9.01
N VAL A 8 -4.12 -54.83 9.15
CA VAL A 8 -5.34 -54.94 9.96
C VAL A 8 -5.07 -55.29 11.43
N PHE A 9 -3.91 -55.89 11.74
CA PHE A 9 -3.55 -56.24 13.12
C PHE A 9 -2.97 -55.09 13.93
N ALA A 10 -2.31 -54.11 13.29
CA ALA A 10 -1.74 -52.93 13.96
C ALA A 10 -2.79 -51.86 14.36
N SER A 11 -3.97 -51.88 13.77
CA SER A 11 -5.03 -50.89 14.03
C SER A 11 -5.89 -51.24 15.27
N LYS A 12 -5.96 -52.49 15.69
CA LYS A 12 -6.76 -52.90 16.86
C LYS A 12 -6.08 -52.63 18.18
N ASP A 13 -4.74 -52.76 18.26
CA ASP A 13 -4.00 -52.49 19.48
C ASP A 13 -3.86 -51.00 19.81
N LEU A 14 -3.88 -50.10 18.80
CA LEU A 14 -3.82 -48.67 19.07
C LEU A 14 -5.14 -48.08 19.58
N THR A 15 -6.28 -48.66 19.21
CA THR A 15 -7.60 -48.19 19.67
C THR A 15 -7.91 -48.62 21.09
N GLU A 16 -7.45 -49.83 21.54
CA GLU A 16 -7.62 -50.28 22.92
C GLU A 16 -6.69 -49.54 23.90
N THR A 17 -5.47 -49.19 23.50
CA THR A 17 -4.55 -48.40 24.32
C THR A 17 -4.98 -46.95 24.49
N LEU A 18 -5.56 -46.32 23.46
CA LEU A 18 -6.10 -44.96 23.54
C LEU A 18 -7.39 -44.87 24.38
N PHE A 19 -8.21 -45.90 24.37
CA PHE A 19 -9.44 -45.95 25.18
C PHE A 19 -9.14 -46.15 26.68
N THR A 20 -8.15 -46.99 27.01
CA THR A 20 -7.70 -47.23 28.42
C THR A 20 -6.93 -46.03 28.99
N MET A 21 -6.23 -45.24 28.18
CA MET A 21 -5.60 -43.97 28.63
C MET A 21 -6.62 -42.88 28.96
N LYS A 22 -7.67 -42.72 28.17
CA LYS A 22 -8.73 -41.73 28.43
C LYS A 22 -9.55 -42.04 29.67
N THR A 23 -9.84 -43.33 29.93
CA THR A 23 -10.56 -43.75 31.15
C THR A 23 -9.74 -43.58 32.42
N LYS A 24 -8.42 -43.87 32.40
CA LYS A 24 -7.53 -43.64 33.55
C LYS A 24 -7.37 -42.14 33.86
N GLN A 25 -7.26 -41.27 32.86
CA GLN A 25 -7.19 -39.83 33.06
C GLN A 25 -8.51 -39.24 33.58
N LEU A 26 -9.65 -39.78 33.16
CA LEU A 26 -10.96 -39.39 33.66
C LEU A 26 -11.17 -39.76 35.13
N ILE A 27 -10.72 -40.96 35.52
CA ILE A 27 -10.80 -41.44 36.92
C ILE A 27 -9.88 -40.60 37.83
N ILE A 28 -8.67 -40.25 37.38
CA ILE A 28 -7.75 -39.38 38.13
C ILE A 28 -8.35 -37.98 38.31
N ALA A 29 -8.95 -37.41 37.27
CA ALA A 29 -9.59 -36.10 37.34
C ALA A 29 -10.78 -36.07 38.31
N ILE A 30 -11.62 -37.11 38.31
CA ILE A 30 -12.76 -37.24 39.25
C ILE A 30 -12.28 -37.44 40.70
N THR A 31 -11.19 -38.18 40.93
CA THR A 31 -10.62 -38.37 42.27
C THR A 31 -10.03 -37.07 42.82
N ILE A 32 -9.34 -36.28 42.01
CA ILE A 32 -8.82 -34.97 42.42
C ILE A 32 -9.95 -34.00 42.75
N LEU A 33 -11.04 -34.02 41.99
CA LEU A 33 -12.23 -33.17 42.22
C LEU A 33 -12.96 -33.57 43.52
N LEU A 34 -13.03 -34.88 43.82
CA LEU A 34 -13.63 -35.37 45.08
C LEU A 34 -12.78 -35.02 46.30
N ILE A 35 -11.44 -35.14 46.19
CA ILE A 35 -10.53 -34.74 47.27
C ILE A 35 -10.59 -33.22 47.51
N GLY A 36 -10.66 -32.41 46.45
CA GLY A 36 -10.85 -30.95 46.54
C GLY A 36 -12.17 -30.57 47.22
N PHE A 37 -13.25 -31.28 46.91
CA PHE A 37 -14.57 -31.04 47.49
C PHE A 37 -14.61 -31.41 48.99
N VAL A 38 -14.02 -32.54 49.39
CA VAL A 38 -13.93 -32.95 50.80
C VAL A 38 -12.99 -32.05 51.61
N ALA A 39 -11.88 -31.59 51.01
CA ALA A 39 -10.99 -30.61 51.66
C ALA A 39 -11.67 -29.24 51.84
N GLY A 40 -12.52 -28.83 50.89
CA GLY A 40 -13.31 -27.60 50.98
C GLY A 40 -14.36 -27.60 52.08
N LEU A 41 -14.93 -28.79 52.43
CA LEU A 41 -15.87 -28.96 53.51
C LEU A 41 -15.25 -28.93 54.91
N TYR A 42 -13.95 -29.28 55.03
CA TYR A 42 -13.23 -29.33 56.31
C TYR A 42 -12.47 -28.03 56.67
N LEU A 43 -12.37 -27.08 55.74
CA LEU A 43 -11.60 -25.85 55.92
C LEU A 43 -12.44 -24.55 55.89
N SER A 44 -13.72 -24.64 56.21
CA SER A 44 -14.55 -23.46 56.43
C SER A 44 -14.38 -22.98 57.87
N PRO A 45 -13.77 -21.84 58.14
CA PRO A 45 -13.78 -21.29 59.50
C PRO A 45 -15.09 -20.63 59.80
N ASP A 46 -15.79 -21.10 60.84
CA ASP A 46 -16.83 -20.40 61.57
C ASP A 46 -16.28 -19.07 62.12
N SER A 47 -16.85 -17.98 61.75
CA SER A 47 -16.59 -16.68 62.38
C SER A 47 -17.89 -15.99 62.74
N SER A 48 -18.36 -16.34 63.90
CA SER A 48 -19.22 -15.48 64.71
C SER A 48 -18.37 -14.84 65.80
N GLU A 49 -18.05 -13.57 65.68
CA GLU A 49 -17.64 -12.77 66.86
C GLU A 49 -18.06 -11.30 66.71
N SER A 50 -18.88 -10.93 67.56
CA SER A 50 -19.24 -9.77 68.38
C SER A 50 -18.48 -8.46 68.17
N VAL A 51 -19.32 -7.45 68.04
CA VAL A 51 -19.09 -6.01 68.10
C VAL A 51 -18.24 -5.62 69.31
N SER A 52 -17.12 -4.89 69.06
CA SER A 52 -16.48 -4.01 70.04
C SER A 52 -16.22 -2.66 69.40
N THR A 53 -16.89 -1.67 69.94
CA THR A 53 -16.82 -0.27 69.60
C THR A 53 -15.47 0.32 70.02
N THR A 54 -14.66 0.77 69.08
CA THR A 54 -13.63 1.77 69.30
C THR A 54 -13.85 2.90 68.31
N MET A 55 -14.11 4.09 68.86
CA MET A 55 -14.18 5.33 68.09
C MET A 55 -12.77 5.69 67.57
N ASP A 56 -12.62 5.57 66.27
CA ASP A 56 -11.54 6.23 65.56
C ASP A 56 -12.07 7.43 64.78
N VAL A 57 -11.38 8.51 64.86
CA VAL A 57 -11.70 9.83 64.34
C VAL A 57 -11.79 9.75 62.80
N VAL A 58 -13.02 9.86 62.30
CA VAL A 58 -13.35 9.93 60.87
C VAL A 58 -12.89 11.30 60.36
N ALA A 59 -11.89 11.30 59.46
CA ALA A 59 -11.64 12.44 58.57
C ALA A 59 -12.92 12.71 57.73
N PRO A 60 -13.27 13.98 57.43
CA PRO A 60 -14.50 14.30 56.74
C PRO A 60 -14.50 13.66 55.32
N ALA A 61 -15.42 12.74 55.09
CA ALA A 61 -15.70 12.16 53.77
C ALA A 61 -16.08 13.27 52.79
N LYS A 62 -15.42 13.32 51.64
CA LYS A 62 -15.80 14.20 50.53
C LYS A 62 -17.27 13.94 50.20
N PRO A 63 -18.09 14.95 49.93
CA PRO A 63 -19.50 14.76 49.61
C PRO A 63 -19.60 13.93 48.33
N THR A 64 -20.23 12.76 48.43
CA THR A 64 -20.51 11.90 47.30
C THR A 64 -21.75 12.42 46.58
N ILE A 65 -21.62 12.85 45.34
CA ILE A 65 -22.78 13.23 44.50
C ILE A 65 -23.34 11.98 43.88
N TRP A 66 -24.67 11.84 43.87
CA TRP A 66 -25.39 10.71 43.29
C TRP A 66 -26.03 11.13 41.98
N THR A 67 -25.96 10.30 40.92
CA THR A 67 -26.52 10.59 39.59
C THR A 67 -27.33 9.41 39.06
N CYS A 68 -28.21 9.66 38.10
CA CYS A 68 -28.98 8.64 37.42
C CYS A 68 -28.22 8.20 36.14
N SER A 69 -28.08 6.89 35.92
CA SER A 69 -27.46 6.34 34.73
C SER A 69 -28.15 6.72 33.41
N MET A 70 -29.48 6.99 33.46
CA MET A 70 -30.28 7.41 32.30
C MET A 70 -30.44 8.94 32.19
N HIS A 71 -30.28 9.66 33.29
CA HIS A 71 -30.44 11.11 33.36
C HIS A 71 -29.22 11.75 34.06
N PRO A 72 -28.07 11.87 33.39
CA PRO A 72 -26.82 12.35 34.01
C PRO A 72 -26.90 13.78 34.56
N LEU A 73 -27.87 14.56 34.12
CA LEU A 73 -28.12 15.92 34.61
C LEU A 73 -28.72 15.94 36.01
N ILE A 74 -29.30 14.82 36.49
CA ILE A 74 -29.80 14.69 37.85
C ILE A 74 -28.62 14.35 38.76
N GLN A 75 -28.24 15.33 39.58
CA GLN A 75 -27.20 15.21 40.60
C GLN A 75 -27.80 15.54 41.95
N GLN A 76 -27.67 14.62 42.89
CA GLN A 76 -28.18 14.78 44.26
C GLN A 76 -27.11 14.48 45.30
N PRO A 77 -27.12 15.16 46.45
CA PRO A 77 -26.12 14.94 47.50
C PRO A 77 -26.33 13.65 48.29
N ASN A 78 -27.48 12.98 48.14
CA ASN A 78 -27.83 11.78 48.86
C ASN A 78 -28.27 10.66 47.90
N SER A 79 -28.14 9.40 48.32
CA SER A 79 -28.71 8.25 47.63
C SER A 79 -30.25 8.33 47.64
N GLY A 80 -30.91 7.86 46.58
CA GLY A 80 -32.34 7.84 46.42
C GLY A 80 -32.73 7.53 45.00
N ASP A 81 -34.01 7.75 44.66
CA ASP A 81 -34.56 7.46 43.34
C ASP A 81 -34.44 8.67 42.41
N CYS A 82 -34.22 8.43 41.14
CA CYS A 82 -34.23 9.47 40.12
C CYS A 82 -35.63 10.06 39.96
N PRO A 83 -35.82 11.39 40.11
CA PRO A 83 -37.15 12.01 40.05
C PRO A 83 -37.80 11.94 38.66
N ILE A 84 -37.06 11.56 37.61
CA ILE A 84 -37.55 11.46 36.23
C ILE A 84 -37.98 10.03 35.91
N CYS A 85 -37.18 9.02 36.25
CA CYS A 85 -37.42 7.63 35.85
C CYS A 85 -37.59 6.64 36.98
N GLY A 86 -37.45 7.05 38.25
CA GLY A 86 -37.66 6.20 39.43
C GLY A 86 -36.60 5.12 39.65
N MET A 87 -35.45 5.17 38.92
CA MET A 87 -34.35 4.23 39.14
C MET A 87 -33.44 4.74 40.27
N ASP A 88 -32.84 3.80 41.01
CA ASP A 88 -31.86 4.11 42.03
C ASP A 88 -30.71 4.96 41.48
N LEU A 89 -30.36 6.02 42.20
CA LEU A 89 -29.20 6.84 41.90
C LEU A 89 -27.93 6.09 42.27
N ILE A 90 -26.97 6.15 41.41
CA ILE A 90 -25.62 5.59 41.60
C ILE A 90 -24.67 6.70 42.05
N PRO A 91 -23.69 6.41 42.93
CA PRO A 91 -22.71 7.42 43.33
C PRO A 91 -21.91 7.89 42.09
N LEU A 92 -21.93 9.20 41.86
CA LEU A 92 -21.06 9.82 40.88
C LEU A 92 -19.62 9.77 41.44
N ILE A 93 -18.94 8.72 41.14
CA ILE A 93 -17.49 8.68 41.37
C ILE A 93 -16.92 9.64 40.34
N ASN A 94 -16.63 10.88 40.77
CA ASN A 94 -15.83 11.78 39.98
C ASN A 94 -14.50 11.11 39.82
N ASP A 95 -14.31 10.46 38.68
CA ASP A 95 -13.06 9.81 38.25
C ASP A 95 -12.02 10.88 37.83
N THR A 96 -12.12 12.08 38.45
CA THR A 96 -11.06 13.07 38.45
C THR A 96 -9.95 12.51 39.33
N GLY A 97 -9.29 11.46 38.83
CA GLY A 97 -8.03 10.99 39.35
C GLY A 97 -7.06 12.16 39.45
N ALA A 98 -6.13 12.08 40.38
CA ALA A 98 -5.03 13.01 40.55
C ALA A 98 -4.55 13.47 39.17
N ASP A 99 -4.18 14.74 39.07
CA ASP A 99 -3.62 15.34 37.84
C ASP A 99 -2.32 14.61 37.45
N ASP A 100 -2.49 13.46 36.78
CA ASP A 100 -1.39 12.55 36.41
C ASP A 100 -0.54 13.10 35.24
N GLY A 101 -0.86 14.31 34.82
CA GLY A 101 -0.16 15.00 33.72
C GLY A 101 -1.05 15.43 32.56
N PRO A 102 -0.55 16.34 31.72
CA PRO A 102 -1.37 17.00 30.70
C PRO A 102 -1.94 16.07 29.65
N ARG A 103 -1.25 14.97 29.31
CA ARG A 103 -1.68 13.99 28.26
C ARG A 103 -2.07 12.64 28.82
N THR A 104 -2.35 12.57 30.13
CA THR A 104 -2.61 11.31 30.82
C THR A 104 -4.09 11.17 31.14
N LEU A 105 -4.64 9.98 30.90
CA LEU A 105 -5.99 9.57 31.26
C LEU A 105 -5.93 8.36 32.19
N SER A 106 -6.44 8.51 33.41
CA SER A 106 -6.67 7.40 34.36
C SER A 106 -8.14 7.03 34.39
N MET A 107 -8.46 5.75 34.45
CA MET A 107 -9.83 5.25 34.51
C MET A 107 -9.95 4.04 35.43
N SER A 108 -11.18 3.67 35.79
CA SER A 108 -11.45 2.44 36.54
C SER A 108 -11.35 1.20 35.65
N ASP A 109 -11.15 0.02 36.26
CA ASP A 109 -11.16 -1.26 35.54
C ASP A 109 -12.51 -1.52 34.84
N SER A 110 -13.61 -1.10 35.44
CA SER A 110 -14.94 -1.19 34.84
C SER A 110 -15.06 -0.29 33.60
N SER A 111 -14.54 0.93 33.65
CA SER A 111 -14.51 1.85 32.51
C SER A 111 -13.61 1.33 31.39
N ARG A 112 -12.46 0.74 31.74
CA ARG A 112 -11.56 0.07 30.79
C ARG A 112 -12.27 -1.07 30.05
N ALA A 113 -12.96 -1.94 30.80
CA ALA A 113 -13.70 -3.07 30.24
C ALA A 113 -14.87 -2.61 29.35
N LEU A 114 -15.64 -1.59 29.78
CA LEU A 114 -16.74 -1.01 29.00
C LEU A 114 -16.23 -0.33 27.71
N ALA A 115 -15.09 0.31 27.78
CA ALA A 115 -14.45 0.93 26.61
C ALA A 115 -13.75 -0.08 25.71
N ASP A 116 -13.67 -1.36 26.10
CA ASP A 116 -12.95 -2.44 25.39
C ASP A 116 -11.51 -2.01 25.02
N ILE A 117 -10.78 -1.50 26.01
CA ILE A 117 -9.40 -1.06 25.79
C ILE A 117 -8.48 -2.28 25.88
N GLN A 118 -7.83 -2.57 24.75
CA GLN A 118 -6.86 -3.64 24.64
C GLN A 118 -5.47 -3.06 24.40
N THR A 119 -4.46 -3.68 24.99
CA THR A 119 -3.06 -3.25 24.87
C THR A 119 -2.17 -4.38 24.36
N THR A 120 -1.16 -4.02 23.59
CA THR A 120 -0.16 -4.94 23.05
C THR A 120 1.23 -4.43 23.43
N LEU A 121 2.16 -5.36 23.67
CA LEU A 121 3.56 -5.02 23.91
C LEU A 121 4.23 -4.58 22.61
N VAL A 122 4.94 -3.49 22.67
CA VAL A 122 5.82 -3.01 21.62
C VAL A 122 7.03 -3.96 21.53
N LYS A 123 7.24 -4.50 20.33
CA LYS A 123 8.31 -5.45 20.05
C LYS A 123 9.40 -4.81 19.22
N GLN A 124 10.57 -5.41 19.29
CA GLN A 124 11.70 -5.12 18.43
C GLN A 124 11.95 -6.33 17.53
N GLU A 125 11.53 -6.26 16.29
CA GLU A 125 11.66 -7.36 15.32
C GLU A 125 11.71 -6.78 13.89
N TYR A 126 12.21 -7.57 12.93
CA TYR A 126 12.23 -7.21 11.52
C TYR A 126 10.87 -7.49 10.88
N PRO A 127 10.02 -6.48 10.69
CA PRO A 127 8.71 -6.70 10.07
C PRO A 127 8.86 -7.04 8.60
N VAL A 128 7.90 -7.81 8.08
CA VAL A 128 7.85 -8.19 6.67
C VAL A 128 6.89 -7.26 5.94
N ALA A 129 7.41 -6.58 4.93
CA ALA A 129 6.60 -5.88 3.93
C ALA A 129 6.34 -6.84 2.76
N GLU A 130 5.08 -7.12 2.47
CA GLU A 130 4.68 -7.88 1.30
C GLU A 130 4.46 -6.94 0.12
N VAL A 131 5.37 -7.01 -0.85
CA VAL A 131 5.22 -6.31 -2.12
C VAL A 131 4.50 -7.23 -3.09
N ARG A 132 3.32 -6.81 -3.53
CA ARG A 132 2.50 -7.57 -4.47
C ARG A 132 2.66 -6.99 -5.85
N LEU A 133 3.22 -7.79 -6.75
CA LEU A 133 3.48 -7.40 -8.12
C LEU A 133 2.64 -8.23 -9.07
N VAL A 134 2.23 -7.61 -10.16
CA VAL A 134 1.51 -8.27 -11.26
C VAL A 134 2.32 -8.08 -12.54
N GLY A 135 2.19 -9.00 -13.46
CA GLY A 135 2.91 -8.92 -14.72
C GLY A 135 2.58 -10.07 -15.65
N GLN A 136 3.48 -10.39 -16.53
CA GLN A 136 3.32 -11.47 -17.49
C GLN A 136 4.64 -12.23 -17.70
N LEU A 137 4.52 -13.46 -18.18
CA LEU A 137 5.66 -14.21 -18.65
C LEU A 137 6.04 -13.70 -20.04
N ASP A 138 7.32 -13.57 -20.29
CA ASP A 138 7.86 -13.24 -21.61
C ASP A 138 9.06 -14.13 -21.94
N TYR A 139 9.54 -14.02 -23.16
CA TYR A 139 10.69 -14.77 -23.64
C TYR A 139 11.96 -14.32 -22.88
N ASP A 140 12.84 -15.29 -22.62
CA ASP A 140 14.24 -14.98 -22.31
C ASP A 140 14.95 -14.54 -23.60
N GLU A 141 15.17 -13.24 -23.74
CA GLU A 141 15.81 -12.65 -24.92
C GLU A 141 17.23 -13.19 -25.17
N THR A 142 17.90 -13.70 -24.14
CA THR A 142 19.23 -14.30 -24.26
C THR A 142 19.18 -15.66 -24.97
N LEU A 143 18.03 -16.32 -24.93
CA LEU A 143 17.75 -17.61 -25.55
C LEU A 143 17.05 -17.48 -26.91
N GLU A 144 16.95 -16.27 -27.44
CA GLU A 144 16.42 -15.99 -28.77
C GLU A 144 17.51 -16.00 -29.82
N LYS A 145 17.25 -16.62 -30.96
CA LYS A 145 18.11 -16.56 -32.16
C LYS A 145 17.28 -16.26 -33.39
N SER A 146 17.74 -15.23 -34.11
CA SER A 146 17.18 -14.86 -35.41
C SER A 146 18.02 -15.49 -36.52
N LEU A 147 17.38 -16.27 -37.36
CA LEU A 147 18.01 -16.75 -38.60
C LEU A 147 17.83 -15.70 -39.68
N THR A 148 18.91 -15.06 -40.09
CA THR A 148 18.95 -14.03 -41.13
C THR A 148 19.53 -14.58 -42.42
N ALA A 149 19.07 -14.08 -43.57
CA ALA A 149 19.67 -14.39 -44.86
C ALA A 149 21.09 -13.81 -44.91
N ARG A 150 22.11 -14.67 -45.12
CA ARG A 150 23.53 -14.27 -45.27
C ARG A 150 23.90 -13.97 -46.69
N PHE A 151 23.09 -14.42 -47.63
CA PHE A 151 23.22 -14.22 -49.06
C PHE A 151 21.85 -14.06 -49.70
N PRO A 152 21.76 -13.42 -50.89
CA PRO A 152 20.49 -13.33 -51.61
C PRO A 152 20.04 -14.71 -52.07
N ALA A 153 18.76 -15.02 -51.85
CA ALA A 153 18.21 -16.33 -52.18
C ALA A 153 16.70 -16.25 -52.49
N ARG A 154 16.22 -17.24 -53.23
CA ARG A 154 14.78 -17.50 -53.37
C ARG A 154 14.40 -18.66 -52.45
N ILE A 155 13.29 -18.52 -51.74
CA ILE A 155 12.72 -19.57 -50.91
C ILE A 155 11.91 -20.51 -51.82
N ASP A 156 12.37 -21.74 -51.99
CA ASP A 156 11.69 -22.70 -52.88
C ASP A 156 10.70 -23.60 -52.13
N GLU A 157 11.03 -23.94 -50.87
CA GLU A 157 10.22 -24.84 -50.07
C GLU A 157 10.38 -24.46 -48.57
N LEU A 158 9.28 -24.48 -47.83
CA LEU A 158 9.28 -24.25 -46.39
C LEU A 158 8.93 -25.55 -45.66
N PHE A 159 9.87 -26.13 -44.91
CA PHE A 159 9.60 -27.26 -44.01
C PHE A 159 8.84 -26.81 -42.78
N VAL A 160 9.14 -25.57 -42.30
CA VAL A 160 8.38 -24.91 -41.23
C VAL A 160 7.55 -23.78 -41.83
N ASN A 161 6.31 -24.05 -42.08
CA ASN A 161 5.40 -23.17 -42.80
C ASN A 161 4.46 -22.33 -41.92
N PHE A 162 4.45 -22.54 -40.59
CA PHE A 162 3.71 -21.72 -39.60
C PHE A 162 4.50 -21.55 -38.30
N THR A 163 4.10 -20.60 -37.49
CA THR A 163 4.68 -20.30 -36.18
C THR A 163 4.15 -21.25 -35.10
N GLY A 164 4.87 -21.40 -33.99
CA GLY A 164 4.50 -22.30 -32.89
C GLY A 164 5.02 -23.75 -33.07
N ILE A 165 5.74 -24.04 -34.15
CA ILE A 165 6.35 -25.37 -34.36
C ILE A 165 7.62 -25.49 -33.51
N PRO A 166 7.77 -26.56 -32.70
CA PRO A 166 9.03 -26.89 -32.06
C PRO A 166 10.02 -27.43 -33.10
N VAL A 167 11.27 -26.98 -33.02
CA VAL A 167 12.39 -27.42 -33.88
C VAL A 167 13.58 -27.81 -33.03
N LYS A 168 14.41 -28.73 -33.53
CA LYS A 168 15.67 -29.10 -32.91
C LYS A 168 16.81 -28.36 -33.59
N ALA A 169 17.91 -28.15 -32.86
CA ALA A 169 19.14 -27.64 -33.47
C ALA A 169 19.56 -28.51 -34.68
N GLY A 170 19.85 -27.88 -35.84
CA GLY A 170 20.20 -28.57 -37.07
C GLY A 170 19.00 -29.07 -37.89
N GLU A 171 17.75 -28.91 -37.42
CA GLU A 171 16.54 -29.30 -38.16
C GLU A 171 16.29 -28.41 -39.37
N HIS A 172 15.71 -28.96 -40.43
CA HIS A 172 15.45 -28.27 -41.68
C HIS A 172 14.33 -27.23 -41.52
N LEU A 173 14.60 -25.98 -41.93
CA LEU A 173 13.61 -24.89 -41.87
C LEU A 173 13.09 -24.50 -43.23
N ALA A 174 14.00 -24.31 -44.21
CA ALA A 174 13.64 -23.91 -45.56
C ALA A 174 14.69 -24.45 -46.56
N LYS A 175 14.25 -24.67 -47.77
CA LYS A 175 15.11 -24.96 -48.92
C LYS A 175 15.19 -23.72 -49.80
N VAL A 176 16.37 -23.29 -50.10
CA VAL A 176 16.62 -22.03 -50.80
C VAL A 176 17.48 -22.26 -52.06
N TYR A 177 17.23 -21.46 -53.06
CA TYR A 177 18.04 -21.38 -54.26
C TYR A 177 18.86 -20.07 -54.24
N SER A 178 20.17 -20.15 -54.39
CA SER A 178 21.05 -18.99 -54.49
C SER A 178 22.13 -19.17 -55.54
N PRO A 179 22.15 -18.29 -56.53
CA PRO A 179 23.25 -18.28 -57.52
C PRO A 179 24.59 -18.00 -56.89
N ASP A 180 24.64 -17.10 -55.89
CA ASP A 180 25.87 -16.71 -55.21
C ASP A 180 26.44 -17.87 -54.38
N LEU A 181 25.58 -18.63 -53.70
CA LEU A 181 26.01 -19.81 -52.96
C LEU A 181 26.48 -20.93 -53.89
N LEU A 182 25.80 -21.11 -55.04
CA LEU A 182 26.25 -22.06 -56.06
C LEU A 182 27.65 -21.72 -56.59
N LEU A 183 27.89 -20.42 -56.84
CA LEU A 183 29.21 -19.94 -57.28
C LEU A 183 30.28 -20.20 -56.19
N ALA A 184 29.98 -19.85 -54.93
CA ALA A 184 30.92 -20.07 -53.82
C ALA A 184 31.25 -21.56 -53.58
N GLN A 185 30.29 -22.47 -53.78
CA GLN A 185 30.54 -23.91 -53.74
C GLN A 185 31.48 -24.35 -54.87
N ARG A 186 31.28 -23.83 -56.10
CA ARG A 186 32.16 -24.10 -57.23
C ARG A 186 33.57 -23.57 -56.99
N GLU A 187 33.69 -22.39 -56.43
CA GLU A 187 34.97 -21.80 -56.02
C GLU A 187 35.70 -22.71 -55.02
N LEU A 188 34.99 -23.18 -53.95
CA LEU A 188 35.53 -24.10 -52.96
C LEU A 188 36.01 -25.41 -53.63
N LEU A 189 35.14 -26.05 -54.42
CA LEU A 189 35.50 -27.31 -55.08
C LEU A 189 36.66 -27.18 -56.05
N THR A 190 36.74 -26.06 -56.75
CA THR A 190 37.88 -25.79 -57.66
C THR A 190 39.19 -25.60 -56.90
N ALA A 191 39.15 -24.83 -55.80
CA ALA A 191 40.31 -24.62 -54.94
C ALA A 191 40.75 -25.94 -54.27
N TYR A 192 39.77 -26.72 -53.74
CA TYR A 192 40.06 -27.99 -53.07
C TYR A 192 40.68 -29.04 -54.01
N ARG A 193 40.19 -29.12 -55.25
CA ARG A 193 40.76 -30.00 -56.26
C ARG A 193 42.21 -29.61 -56.68
N ALA A 194 42.51 -28.31 -56.60
CA ALA A 194 43.88 -27.81 -56.93
C ALA A 194 44.85 -28.05 -55.77
N ASP A 195 44.47 -27.71 -54.56
CA ASP A 195 45.26 -27.90 -53.34
C ASP A 195 44.30 -27.98 -52.12
N PRO A 196 44.02 -29.20 -51.56
CA PRO A 196 43.14 -29.40 -50.43
C PRO A 196 43.53 -28.62 -49.19
N ASP A 197 44.80 -28.42 -48.90
CA ASP A 197 45.36 -27.75 -47.74
C ASP A 197 45.84 -26.32 -48.05
N GLY A 198 45.64 -25.88 -49.27
CA GLY A 198 46.07 -24.58 -49.73
C GLY A 198 45.35 -23.39 -49.13
N SER A 199 46.04 -22.24 -49.16
CA SER A 199 45.45 -21.00 -48.59
C SER A 199 44.16 -20.56 -49.27
N ILE A 200 43.99 -20.82 -50.57
CA ILE A 200 42.82 -20.48 -51.38
C ILE A 200 41.62 -21.34 -50.91
N THR A 201 41.89 -22.63 -50.66
CA THR A 201 40.85 -23.54 -50.09
C THR A 201 40.41 -23.09 -48.70
N GLY A 202 41.37 -22.65 -47.87
CA GLY A 202 41.06 -22.07 -46.55
C GLY A 202 40.17 -20.83 -46.67
N VAL A 203 40.47 -19.91 -47.58
CA VAL A 203 39.66 -18.70 -47.81
C VAL A 203 38.24 -19.05 -48.30
N ALA A 204 38.14 -20.03 -49.22
CA ALA A 204 36.83 -20.47 -49.74
C ALA A 204 35.99 -21.17 -48.68
N LYS A 205 36.59 -21.98 -47.79
CA LYS A 205 35.92 -22.55 -46.62
C LYS A 205 35.44 -21.45 -45.65
N GLU A 206 36.29 -20.47 -45.36
CA GLU A 206 35.98 -19.35 -44.47
C GLU A 206 34.84 -18.49 -45.04
N LYS A 207 34.78 -18.23 -46.36
CA LYS A 207 33.68 -17.54 -47.01
C LYS A 207 32.34 -18.24 -46.74
N LEU A 208 32.27 -19.56 -46.86
CA LEU A 208 31.05 -20.34 -46.57
C LEU A 208 30.72 -20.35 -45.07
N ARG A 209 31.74 -20.41 -44.22
CA ARG A 209 31.57 -20.31 -42.77
C ARG A 209 30.99 -18.95 -42.36
N LEU A 210 31.46 -17.86 -42.97
CA LEU A 210 30.89 -16.52 -42.73
C LEU A 210 29.44 -16.38 -43.23
N TRP A 211 28.99 -17.26 -44.09
CA TRP A 211 27.61 -17.37 -44.51
C TRP A 211 26.77 -18.34 -43.63
N ASP A 212 27.30 -18.66 -42.44
CA ASP A 212 26.66 -19.54 -41.44
C ASP A 212 26.46 -20.99 -41.92
N LEU A 213 27.22 -21.47 -42.90
CA LEU A 213 27.25 -22.89 -43.19
C LEU A 213 28.00 -23.61 -42.08
N LEU A 214 27.39 -24.66 -41.56
CA LEU A 214 28.03 -25.51 -40.57
C LEU A 214 29.23 -26.25 -41.16
N PRO A 215 30.30 -26.52 -40.38
CA PRO A 215 31.43 -27.28 -40.84
C PRO A 215 31.04 -28.58 -41.54
N VAL A 216 30.08 -29.33 -40.98
CA VAL A 216 29.57 -30.56 -41.58
C VAL A 216 28.96 -30.33 -42.97
N GLN A 217 28.31 -29.21 -43.20
CA GLN A 217 27.73 -28.89 -44.52
C GLN A 217 28.82 -28.52 -45.54
N ILE A 218 29.90 -27.88 -45.09
CA ILE A 218 31.07 -27.59 -45.95
C ILE A 218 31.77 -28.88 -46.31
N ASP A 219 31.97 -29.78 -45.38
CA ASP A 219 32.57 -31.10 -45.62
C ASP A 219 31.68 -31.96 -46.52
N GLU A 220 30.39 -31.94 -46.36
CA GLU A 220 29.43 -32.60 -47.28
C GLU A 220 29.53 -32.08 -48.71
N ILE A 221 29.83 -30.78 -48.94
CA ILE A 221 30.06 -30.22 -50.27
C ILE A 221 31.34 -30.80 -50.87
N ILE A 222 32.39 -30.90 -50.08
CA ILE A 222 33.69 -31.43 -50.50
C ILE A 222 33.58 -32.93 -50.82
N GLU A 223 33.01 -33.71 -49.91
CA GLU A 223 32.83 -35.15 -50.07
C GLU A 223 31.99 -35.51 -51.32
N ARG A 224 30.90 -34.78 -51.50
CA ARG A 224 30.00 -34.94 -52.63
C ARG A 224 30.70 -34.55 -53.97
N ASN A 225 31.66 -33.63 -53.87
CA ASN A 225 32.42 -33.11 -55.03
C ASN A 225 31.56 -32.49 -56.14
N GLU A 226 30.36 -32.02 -55.77
CA GLU A 226 29.40 -31.41 -56.70
C GLU A 226 28.71 -30.22 -56.00
N ALA A 227 28.61 -29.10 -56.72
CA ALA A 227 27.87 -27.94 -56.24
C ALA A 227 26.39 -28.10 -56.49
N LYS A 228 25.59 -27.95 -55.45
CA LYS A 228 24.10 -27.97 -55.52
C LYS A 228 23.56 -26.54 -55.62
N ASP A 229 22.57 -26.40 -56.44
CA ASP A 229 21.82 -25.16 -56.64
C ASP A 229 20.87 -24.86 -55.50
N HIS A 230 20.41 -25.89 -54.78
CA HIS A 230 19.54 -25.77 -53.61
C HIS A 230 20.33 -26.06 -52.34
N PHE A 231 20.01 -25.28 -51.32
CA PHE A 231 20.58 -25.39 -49.97
C PHE A 231 19.49 -25.43 -48.93
N VAL A 232 19.70 -26.22 -47.90
CA VAL A 232 18.75 -26.31 -46.76
C VAL A 232 19.27 -25.47 -45.62
N LEU A 233 18.49 -24.45 -45.27
CA LEU A 233 18.70 -23.67 -44.06
C LEU A 233 18.25 -24.50 -42.83
N LYS A 234 19.14 -24.58 -41.85
CA LYS A 234 18.93 -25.36 -40.62
C LYS A 234 18.73 -24.45 -39.42
N ALA A 235 18.02 -24.95 -38.43
CA ALA A 235 17.81 -24.23 -37.18
C ALA A 235 19.14 -24.08 -36.40
N PRO A 236 19.52 -22.86 -35.97
CA PRO A 236 20.77 -22.63 -35.25
C PRO A 236 20.68 -23.15 -33.79
N ILE A 237 19.52 -23.15 -33.20
CA ILE A 237 19.20 -23.66 -31.85
C ILE A 237 17.96 -24.52 -31.89
N GLY A 238 17.75 -25.32 -30.82
CA GLY A 238 16.46 -25.95 -30.54
C GLY A 238 15.52 -24.93 -29.89
N GLY A 239 14.23 -25.05 -30.11
CA GLY A 239 13.24 -24.15 -29.54
C GLY A 239 11.96 -24.11 -30.35
N VAL A 240 11.19 -23.04 -30.20
CA VAL A 240 9.94 -22.82 -30.93
C VAL A 240 10.09 -21.68 -31.91
N VAL A 241 9.59 -21.84 -33.12
CA VAL A 241 9.58 -20.78 -34.14
C VAL A 241 8.49 -19.77 -33.79
N VAL A 242 8.90 -18.60 -33.27
CA VAL A 242 7.95 -17.54 -32.83
C VAL A 242 7.61 -16.55 -33.94
N ALA A 243 8.48 -16.40 -34.91
CA ALA A 243 8.20 -15.57 -36.08
C ALA A 243 8.73 -16.22 -37.35
N LYS A 244 7.95 -16.11 -38.44
CA LYS A 244 8.28 -16.53 -39.79
C LYS A 244 7.93 -15.40 -40.74
N ASN A 245 8.95 -14.76 -41.31
CA ASN A 245 8.79 -13.56 -42.13
C ASN A 245 8.87 -13.83 -43.63
N VAL A 246 8.93 -15.10 -44.04
CA VAL A 246 9.09 -15.51 -45.43
C VAL A 246 8.01 -16.48 -45.86
N LYS A 247 7.77 -16.50 -47.18
CA LYS A 247 6.86 -17.43 -47.86
C LYS A 247 7.58 -18.15 -49.01
N GLU A 248 7.05 -19.26 -49.44
CA GLU A 248 7.53 -19.91 -50.65
C GLU A 248 7.40 -18.99 -51.86
N GLY A 249 8.45 -18.93 -52.66
CA GLY A 249 8.56 -18.04 -53.81
C GLY A 249 9.14 -16.66 -53.49
N ASP A 250 9.31 -16.27 -52.25
CA ASP A 250 9.89 -14.99 -51.86
C ASP A 250 11.37 -14.93 -52.21
N TYR A 251 11.81 -13.75 -52.66
CA TYR A 251 13.24 -13.39 -52.79
C TYR A 251 13.69 -12.60 -51.57
N VAL A 252 14.71 -13.13 -50.89
CA VAL A 252 15.26 -12.52 -49.67
C VAL A 252 16.61 -11.88 -49.98
N LYS A 253 16.88 -10.76 -49.27
CA LYS A 253 18.17 -10.04 -49.36
C LYS A 253 19.04 -10.36 -48.17
N THR A 254 20.34 -10.16 -48.30
CA THR A 254 21.26 -10.26 -47.17
C THR A 254 20.86 -9.36 -46.03
N GLY A 255 20.80 -9.89 -44.80
CA GLY A 255 20.38 -9.21 -43.58
C GLY A 255 18.88 -9.32 -43.24
N GLU A 256 18.07 -9.88 -44.13
CA GLU A 256 16.65 -10.06 -43.89
C GLU A 256 16.40 -11.21 -42.90
N VAL A 257 15.57 -10.96 -41.86
CA VAL A 257 15.23 -11.96 -40.83
C VAL A 257 14.17 -12.92 -41.38
N LEU A 258 14.54 -14.20 -41.51
CA LEU A 258 13.70 -15.26 -42.05
C LEU A 258 12.84 -15.91 -40.97
N PHE A 259 13.51 -16.36 -39.92
CA PHE A 259 12.87 -17.02 -38.75
C PHE A 259 13.43 -16.47 -37.47
N ARG A 260 12.61 -16.49 -36.44
CA ARG A 260 12.99 -16.22 -35.07
C ARG A 260 12.63 -17.44 -34.21
N ILE A 261 13.62 -18.00 -33.55
CA ILE A 261 13.52 -19.23 -32.76
C ILE A 261 13.89 -18.89 -31.35
N VAL A 262 13.08 -19.33 -30.38
CA VAL A 262 13.28 -19.09 -28.96
C VAL A 262 13.27 -20.42 -28.22
N ASP A 263 14.23 -20.62 -27.35
CA ASP A 263 14.22 -21.72 -26.40
C ASP A 263 13.32 -21.33 -25.21
N LEU A 264 12.26 -22.10 -24.98
CA LEU A 264 11.28 -21.86 -23.92
C LEU A 264 11.61 -22.61 -22.62
N SER A 265 12.79 -23.17 -22.48
CA SER A 265 13.22 -23.86 -21.25
C SER A 265 13.36 -22.93 -20.05
N ASN A 266 13.60 -21.66 -20.31
CA ASN A 266 13.54 -20.56 -19.35
C ASN A 266 12.68 -19.43 -19.91
N LEU A 267 11.99 -18.76 -19.03
CA LEU A 267 11.17 -17.58 -19.33
C LEU A 267 11.52 -16.47 -18.35
N TRP A 268 11.15 -15.27 -18.69
CA TRP A 268 11.18 -14.13 -17.76
C TRP A 268 9.77 -13.84 -17.28
N ALA A 269 9.60 -13.65 -15.97
CA ALA A 269 8.42 -12.98 -15.46
C ALA A 269 8.75 -11.49 -15.35
N GLU A 270 8.12 -10.68 -16.18
CA GLU A 270 8.20 -9.24 -16.14
C GLU A 270 7.08 -8.72 -15.24
N LEU A 271 7.48 -8.19 -14.08
CA LEU A 271 6.57 -7.76 -13.02
C LEU A 271 6.59 -6.24 -12.91
N ASP A 272 5.43 -5.63 -12.85
CA ASP A 272 5.26 -4.19 -12.69
C ASP A 272 5.32 -3.79 -11.21
N ALA A 273 6.36 -3.06 -10.80
CA ALA A 273 6.52 -2.50 -9.46
C ALA A 273 6.20 -1.00 -9.48
N TYR A 274 5.38 -0.54 -8.53
CA TYR A 274 5.16 0.89 -8.34
C TYR A 274 6.38 1.58 -7.73
N GLU A 275 6.55 2.87 -7.97
CA GLU A 275 7.64 3.68 -7.42
C GLU A 275 7.73 3.58 -5.87
N SER A 276 6.59 3.46 -5.20
CA SER A 276 6.49 3.27 -3.74
C SER A 276 7.10 1.97 -3.23
N ASP A 277 7.18 0.95 -4.08
CA ASP A 277 7.60 -0.40 -3.71
C ASP A 277 9.10 -0.63 -3.97
N LEU A 278 9.70 0.19 -4.85
CA LEU A 278 11.11 0.10 -5.21
C LEU A 278 12.10 0.11 -4.03
N PRO A 279 11.86 0.88 -2.94
CA PRO A 279 12.75 0.84 -1.78
C PRO A 279 12.92 -0.55 -1.16
N TRP A 280 12.00 -1.47 -1.40
CA TRP A 280 11.98 -2.81 -0.80
C TRP A 280 12.34 -3.94 -1.75
N LEU A 281 12.58 -3.61 -3.03
CA LEU A 281 12.97 -4.58 -4.05
C LEU A 281 14.48 -4.55 -4.25
N ARG A 282 15.10 -5.72 -4.25
CA ARG A 282 16.54 -5.90 -4.42
C ARG A 282 16.84 -7.07 -5.34
N TYR A 283 17.98 -7.01 -6.00
CA TYR A 283 18.53 -8.15 -6.75
C TYR A 283 18.70 -9.36 -5.87
N GLY A 284 18.33 -10.54 -6.37
CA GLY A 284 18.48 -11.80 -5.67
C GLY A 284 17.39 -12.08 -4.63
N GLN A 285 16.42 -11.18 -4.41
CA GLN A 285 15.27 -11.48 -3.57
C GLN A 285 14.43 -12.61 -4.15
N ASP A 286 13.98 -13.50 -3.26
CA ASP A 286 13.06 -14.56 -3.63
C ASP A 286 11.66 -13.99 -3.94
N VAL A 287 11.10 -14.49 -5.02
CA VAL A 287 9.76 -14.15 -5.49
C VAL A 287 8.92 -15.41 -5.55
N VAL A 288 7.81 -15.40 -4.86
CA VAL A 288 6.79 -16.45 -4.95
C VAL A 288 5.68 -15.97 -5.87
N PHE A 289 5.34 -16.74 -6.87
CA PHE A 289 4.32 -16.31 -7.82
C PHE A 289 3.40 -17.45 -8.26
N SER A 290 2.23 -17.08 -8.72
CA SER A 290 1.24 -17.96 -9.33
C SER A 290 0.93 -17.49 -10.74
N VAL A 291 0.60 -18.46 -11.61
CA VAL A 291 0.26 -18.21 -13.01
C VAL A 291 -1.21 -18.61 -13.23
N GLU A 292 -2.02 -17.72 -13.78
CA GLU A 292 -3.45 -18.00 -13.96
C GLU A 292 -3.74 -19.22 -14.84
N GLY A 293 -2.83 -19.51 -15.79
CA GLY A 293 -2.93 -20.67 -16.66
C GLY A 293 -2.63 -22.03 -16.00
N VAL A 294 -2.08 -22.02 -14.75
CA VAL A 294 -1.72 -23.22 -13.97
C VAL A 294 -2.25 -23.07 -12.55
N PRO A 295 -3.57 -23.20 -12.35
CA PRO A 295 -4.18 -22.91 -11.04
C PRO A 295 -3.75 -23.92 -9.97
N GLY A 296 -3.53 -23.40 -8.76
CA GLY A 296 -3.18 -24.22 -7.58
C GLY A 296 -1.70 -24.54 -7.43
N GLU A 297 -0.84 -24.12 -8.36
CA GLU A 297 0.60 -24.24 -8.25
C GLU A 297 1.26 -22.90 -7.95
N THR A 298 2.30 -22.91 -7.14
CA THR A 298 3.17 -21.77 -6.86
C THR A 298 4.55 -22.04 -7.44
N PHE A 299 5.11 -21.01 -8.04
CA PHE A 299 6.43 -21.02 -8.64
C PHE A 299 7.36 -20.12 -7.81
N HIS A 300 8.65 -20.38 -7.90
CA HIS A 300 9.69 -19.63 -7.20
C HIS A 300 10.71 -19.13 -8.24
N GLY A 301 11.18 -17.93 -8.03
CA GLY A 301 12.24 -17.34 -8.81
C GLY A 301 12.96 -16.28 -8.00
N GLN A 302 13.97 -15.65 -8.60
CA GLN A 302 14.73 -14.57 -7.97
C GLN A 302 14.74 -13.34 -8.87
N ILE A 303 14.69 -12.15 -8.25
CA ILE A 303 14.80 -10.89 -8.99
C ILE A 303 16.18 -10.84 -9.65
N SER A 304 16.22 -10.93 -10.96
CA SER A 304 17.44 -10.91 -11.75
C SER A 304 17.77 -9.53 -12.33
N PHE A 305 16.74 -8.68 -12.48
CA PHE A 305 16.92 -7.33 -13.01
C PHE A 305 15.81 -6.40 -12.53
N ILE A 306 16.15 -5.15 -12.26
CA ILE A 306 15.22 -4.06 -11.99
C ILE A 306 15.54 -2.97 -13.03
N GLU A 307 14.58 -2.65 -13.88
CA GLU A 307 14.73 -1.65 -14.93
C GLU A 307 15.12 -0.29 -14.32
N PRO A 308 16.10 0.42 -14.90
CA PRO A 308 16.51 1.74 -14.40
C PRO A 308 15.56 2.86 -14.83
N GLU A 309 14.60 2.60 -15.72
CA GLU A 309 13.68 3.58 -16.27
C GLU A 309 12.24 3.28 -15.85
N VAL A 310 11.53 4.34 -15.42
CA VAL A 310 10.11 4.27 -15.07
C VAL A 310 9.26 4.38 -16.32
N ASN A 311 8.35 3.46 -16.52
CA ASN A 311 7.34 3.55 -17.58
C ASN A 311 6.39 4.72 -17.30
N ARG A 312 6.46 5.78 -18.11
CA ARG A 312 5.69 7.01 -17.92
C ARG A 312 4.17 6.84 -18.02
N LYS A 313 3.69 5.79 -18.69
CA LYS A 313 2.25 5.54 -18.86
C LYS A 313 1.64 4.84 -17.65
N THR A 314 2.33 3.83 -17.14
CA THR A 314 1.87 3.00 -16.01
C THR A 314 2.40 3.50 -14.66
N ARG A 315 3.48 4.30 -14.67
CA ARG A 315 4.27 4.70 -13.49
C ARG A 315 4.82 3.51 -12.72
N THR A 316 5.17 2.46 -13.44
CA THR A 316 5.78 1.24 -12.91
C THR A 316 7.19 1.09 -13.43
N VAL A 317 7.98 0.31 -12.70
CA VAL A 317 9.30 -0.16 -13.10
C VAL A 317 9.18 -1.67 -13.33
N ALA A 318 9.71 -2.15 -14.45
CA ALA A 318 9.71 -3.58 -14.70
C ALA A 318 10.77 -4.28 -13.82
N VAL A 319 10.33 -5.32 -13.13
CA VAL A 319 11.17 -6.20 -12.32
C VAL A 319 11.16 -7.58 -12.97
N ARG A 320 12.35 -8.03 -13.38
CA ARG A 320 12.51 -9.29 -14.08
C ARG A 320 12.89 -10.40 -13.12
N VAL A 321 12.24 -11.54 -13.28
CA VAL A 321 12.48 -12.76 -12.51
C VAL A 321 12.72 -13.91 -13.47
N ASN A 322 13.82 -14.64 -13.28
CA ASN A 322 14.10 -15.83 -14.06
C ASN A 322 13.21 -17.00 -13.63
N VAL A 323 12.58 -17.64 -14.60
CA VAL A 323 11.59 -18.71 -14.37
C VAL A 323 11.96 -19.94 -15.16
N PRO A 324 12.45 -21.01 -14.52
CA PRO A 324 12.68 -22.29 -15.20
C PRO A 324 11.35 -22.91 -15.69
N ASN A 325 11.37 -23.41 -16.93
CA ASN A 325 10.20 -24.03 -17.56
C ASN A 325 10.56 -25.37 -18.24
N PRO A 326 11.08 -26.35 -17.48
CA PRO A 326 11.55 -27.62 -18.05
C PRO A 326 10.43 -28.45 -18.70
N ASP A 327 9.21 -28.31 -18.21
CA ASP A 327 8.03 -29.06 -18.68
C ASP A 327 7.30 -28.36 -19.83
N GLY A 328 7.68 -27.12 -20.20
CA GLY A 328 7.04 -26.33 -21.25
C GLY A 328 5.57 -25.95 -20.96
N ARG A 329 5.14 -26.03 -19.69
CA ARG A 329 3.75 -25.71 -19.28
C ARG A 329 3.50 -24.21 -19.23
N LEU A 330 4.51 -23.46 -18.87
CA LEU A 330 4.46 -22.00 -18.86
C LEU A 330 4.63 -21.48 -20.27
N LYS A 331 3.82 -20.49 -20.63
CA LYS A 331 3.85 -19.91 -21.99
C LYS A 331 4.00 -18.39 -21.88
N PRO A 332 4.80 -17.77 -22.76
CA PRO A 332 4.84 -16.32 -22.88
C PRO A 332 3.44 -15.72 -23.07
N GLY A 333 3.19 -14.57 -22.45
CA GLY A 333 1.87 -13.92 -22.40
C GLY A 333 0.96 -14.39 -21.27
N MET A 334 1.32 -15.40 -20.48
CA MET A 334 0.55 -15.77 -19.29
C MET A 334 0.70 -14.73 -18.19
N PHE A 335 -0.42 -14.38 -17.55
CA PHE A 335 -0.42 -13.46 -16.41
C PHE A 335 0.15 -14.10 -15.15
N VAL A 336 0.93 -13.29 -14.43
CA VAL A 336 1.63 -13.65 -13.20
C VAL A 336 1.17 -12.73 -12.08
N ARG A 337 0.91 -13.32 -10.91
CA ARG A 337 0.74 -12.60 -9.64
C ARG A 337 1.81 -13.07 -8.67
N SER A 338 2.57 -12.14 -8.16
CA SER A 338 3.71 -12.46 -7.30
C SER A 338 3.66 -11.71 -5.98
N ILE A 339 4.39 -12.26 -5.02
CA ILE A 339 4.64 -11.67 -3.71
C ILE A 339 6.13 -11.73 -3.45
N VAL A 340 6.71 -10.58 -3.14
CA VAL A 340 8.07 -10.42 -2.65
C VAL A 340 7.99 -10.07 -1.17
N ALA A 341 8.57 -10.89 -0.31
CA ALA A 341 8.59 -10.67 1.14
C ALA A 341 9.89 -9.98 1.52
N ALA A 342 9.83 -8.67 1.79
CA ALA A 342 10.97 -7.89 2.23
C ALA A 342 10.95 -7.71 3.76
N ARG A 343 11.96 -8.22 4.46
CA ARG A 343 12.18 -7.91 5.88
C ARG A 343 12.83 -6.54 5.98
N LEU A 344 12.35 -5.68 6.88
CA LEU A 344 12.81 -4.32 6.98
C LEU A 344 13.57 -4.06 8.28
N ALA A 345 14.73 -3.42 8.15
CA ALA A 345 15.52 -2.87 9.27
C ALA A 345 15.02 -1.48 9.69
N ALA A 346 15.59 -0.91 10.74
CA ALA A 346 15.19 0.36 11.34
C ALA A 346 15.11 1.53 10.33
N GLY A 347 16.02 1.59 9.38
CA GLY A 347 16.02 2.61 8.32
C GLY A 347 15.09 2.34 7.15
N GLY A 348 14.26 1.27 7.20
CA GLY A 348 13.43 0.84 6.07
C GLY A 348 14.23 0.13 4.96
N LYS A 349 15.49 -0.22 5.23
CA LYS A 349 16.33 -1.00 4.32
C LYS A 349 15.99 -2.49 4.40
N VAL A 350 16.31 -3.23 3.34
CA VAL A 350 16.02 -4.67 3.27
C VAL A 350 17.04 -5.44 4.12
N TYR A 351 16.52 -6.13 5.12
CA TYR A 351 17.30 -7.01 6.00
C TYR A 351 17.39 -8.42 5.41
N ALA A 352 18.60 -8.86 5.11
CA ALA A 352 18.87 -10.17 4.56
C ALA A 352 20.20 -10.72 5.13
N PRO A 353 20.16 -11.34 6.31
CA PRO A 353 21.35 -11.86 7.00
C PRO A 353 22.04 -12.98 6.21
N GLU A 354 21.33 -13.67 5.34
CA GLU A 354 21.84 -14.68 4.42
C GLU A 354 22.86 -14.14 3.42
N PHE A 355 22.79 -12.83 3.13
CA PHE A 355 23.72 -12.14 2.23
C PHE A 355 24.80 -11.33 2.97
N ALA A 356 24.82 -11.35 4.30
CA ALA A 356 25.83 -10.64 5.08
C ALA A 356 27.26 -11.07 4.72
N GLY A 357 28.08 -10.12 4.26
CA GLY A 357 29.46 -10.37 3.82
C GLY A 357 29.59 -11.22 2.56
N LYS A 358 28.50 -11.47 1.83
CA LYS A 358 28.50 -12.21 0.56
C LYS A 358 28.72 -11.29 -0.64
N TRP A 359 29.15 -11.92 -1.73
CA TRP A 359 29.33 -11.28 -3.02
C TRP A 359 28.38 -11.91 -4.02
N ILE A 360 27.63 -11.06 -4.73
CA ILE A 360 26.54 -11.47 -5.63
C ILE A 360 26.87 -11.01 -7.05
N SER A 361 26.53 -11.83 -8.04
CA SER A 361 26.64 -11.41 -9.44
C SER A 361 25.51 -10.43 -9.79
N PRO A 362 25.82 -9.25 -10.36
CA PRO A 362 24.80 -8.28 -10.74
C PRO A 362 23.91 -8.72 -11.91
N MET A 363 24.30 -9.79 -12.64
CA MET A 363 23.52 -10.34 -13.76
C MET A 363 22.92 -11.73 -13.45
N HIS A 364 23.53 -12.46 -12.51
CA HIS A 364 23.13 -13.83 -12.14
C HIS A 364 23.04 -13.90 -10.62
N PRO A 365 21.94 -13.42 -10.02
CA PRO A 365 21.82 -13.30 -8.57
C PRO A 365 21.86 -14.65 -7.84
N GLU A 366 21.64 -15.75 -8.54
CA GLU A 366 21.84 -17.11 -8.04
C GLU A 366 23.31 -17.44 -7.76
N VAL A 367 24.26 -16.67 -8.34
CA VAL A 367 25.70 -16.83 -8.09
C VAL A 367 26.10 -15.97 -6.90
N VAL A 368 26.17 -16.58 -5.73
CA VAL A 368 26.57 -15.96 -4.45
C VAL A 368 27.84 -16.64 -3.95
N LYS A 369 28.88 -15.86 -3.60
CA LYS A 369 30.16 -16.33 -3.08
C LYS A 369 30.53 -15.65 -1.78
N ASP A 370 31.45 -16.27 -1.02
CA ASP A 370 31.94 -15.76 0.26
C ASP A 370 33.00 -14.64 0.13
N GLY A 371 33.39 -14.28 -1.08
CA GLY A 371 34.43 -13.28 -1.33
C GLY A 371 34.42 -12.73 -2.74
N PRO A 372 35.28 -11.74 -3.01
CA PRO A 372 35.39 -11.14 -4.33
C PRO A 372 35.84 -12.18 -5.37
N GLY A 373 35.34 -12.08 -6.57
CA GLY A 373 35.65 -12.98 -7.68
C GLY A 373 34.83 -12.70 -8.90
N GLN A 374 34.80 -13.62 -9.83
CA GLN A 374 34.01 -13.51 -11.05
C GLN A 374 32.83 -14.47 -11.05
N CYS A 375 31.78 -14.08 -11.76
CA CYS A 375 30.61 -14.90 -11.98
C CYS A 375 30.97 -16.09 -12.89
N ASP A 376 30.59 -17.31 -12.47
CA ASP A 376 30.90 -18.52 -13.23
C ASP A 376 30.11 -18.64 -14.54
N VAL A 377 29.04 -17.85 -14.69
CA VAL A 377 28.16 -17.87 -15.87
C VAL A 377 28.57 -16.83 -16.89
N CYS A 378 28.79 -15.57 -16.48
CA CYS A 378 29.07 -14.48 -17.43
C CYS A 378 30.49 -13.89 -17.34
N GLY A 379 31.31 -14.30 -16.36
CA GLY A 379 32.65 -13.81 -16.16
C GLY A 379 32.78 -12.39 -15.60
N MET A 380 31.66 -11.72 -15.27
CA MET A 380 31.66 -10.38 -14.66
C MET A 380 32.09 -10.45 -13.20
N ASP A 381 32.66 -9.36 -12.70
CA ASP A 381 33.03 -9.24 -11.29
C ASP A 381 31.80 -9.25 -10.37
N LEU A 382 31.90 -9.97 -9.25
CA LEU A 382 30.90 -9.99 -8.21
C LEU A 382 30.97 -8.68 -7.42
N VAL A 383 29.81 -8.24 -6.90
CA VAL A 383 29.68 -7.05 -6.05
C VAL A 383 29.27 -7.44 -4.64
N PRO A 384 29.70 -6.71 -3.59
CA PRO A 384 29.26 -6.98 -2.23
C PRO A 384 27.75 -6.74 -2.09
N ALA A 385 27.05 -7.61 -1.34
CA ALA A 385 25.60 -7.54 -1.17
C ALA A 385 25.15 -6.21 -0.57
N GLU A 386 25.96 -5.59 0.27
CA GLU A 386 25.69 -4.28 0.89
C GLU A 386 25.60 -3.17 -0.19
N SER A 387 26.36 -3.29 -1.29
CA SER A 387 26.27 -2.34 -2.41
C SER A 387 24.95 -2.44 -3.18
N LEU A 388 24.25 -3.58 -3.07
CA LEU A 388 22.93 -3.81 -3.61
C LEU A 388 21.81 -3.37 -2.65
N GLY A 389 22.17 -2.80 -1.47
CA GLY A 389 21.23 -2.24 -0.50
C GLY A 389 20.72 -3.24 0.54
N TYR A 390 21.36 -4.38 0.69
CA TYR A 390 21.10 -5.30 1.79
C TYR A 390 21.79 -4.85 3.08
N VAL A 391 21.20 -5.17 4.22
CA VAL A 391 21.76 -4.93 5.54
C VAL A 391 21.63 -6.18 6.41
N ASP A 392 22.52 -6.30 7.40
CA ASP A 392 22.51 -7.35 8.43
C ASP A 392 22.17 -6.77 9.82
N HIS A 393 22.12 -7.64 10.83
CA HIS A 393 21.82 -7.24 12.22
C HIS A 393 22.96 -6.43 12.90
N VAL A 394 24.15 -6.42 12.35
CA VAL A 394 25.28 -5.66 12.87
C VAL A 394 25.25 -4.23 12.38
N SER A 395 24.92 -4.07 11.09
CA SER A 395 24.83 -2.74 10.45
C SER A 395 23.53 -2.01 10.82
N GLU A 396 22.41 -2.74 10.95
CA GLU A 396 21.09 -2.15 11.24
C GLU A 396 20.32 -3.05 12.22
N PRO A 397 20.07 -2.59 13.46
CA PRO A 397 19.32 -3.37 14.44
C PRO A 397 17.86 -3.54 14.04
N ALA A 398 17.19 -4.51 14.67
CA ALA A 398 15.76 -4.69 14.49
C ALA A 398 15.01 -3.43 14.93
N PRO A 399 14.07 -2.93 14.12
CA PRO A 399 13.29 -1.75 14.45
C PRO A 399 12.27 -2.03 15.56
N ILE A 400 11.86 -0.96 16.23
CA ILE A 400 10.67 -0.96 17.06
C ILE A 400 9.46 -0.94 16.13
N ILE A 401 8.51 -1.85 16.36
CA ILE A 401 7.26 -1.92 15.58
C ILE A 401 6.05 -1.71 16.47
N VAL A 402 5.01 -1.13 15.87
CA VAL A 402 3.73 -0.91 16.51
C VAL A 402 2.60 -1.31 15.55
N PRO A 403 1.55 -2.03 16.01
CA PRO A 403 0.40 -2.32 15.18
C PRO A 403 -0.26 -1.04 14.65
N SER A 404 -0.66 -1.05 13.38
CA SER A 404 -1.30 0.12 12.75
C SER A 404 -2.58 0.56 13.46
N SER A 405 -3.28 -0.38 14.13
CA SER A 405 -4.47 -0.10 14.93
C SER A 405 -4.20 0.70 16.20
N ALA A 406 -2.95 0.73 16.69
CA ALA A 406 -2.57 1.51 17.86
C ALA A 406 -2.27 2.97 17.54
N VAL A 407 -2.06 3.30 16.27
CA VAL A 407 -1.59 4.61 15.83
C VAL A 407 -2.76 5.49 15.42
N LEU A 408 -2.93 6.60 16.11
CA LEU A 408 -3.85 7.66 15.71
C LEU A 408 -3.07 8.69 14.88
N GLN A 409 -3.41 8.79 13.59
CA GLN A 409 -2.74 9.67 12.64
C GLN A 409 -3.60 10.88 12.30
N THR A 410 -3.05 12.08 12.48
CA THR A 410 -3.49 13.30 11.81
C THR A 410 -2.49 13.61 10.69
N GLY A 411 -2.88 14.28 9.62
CA GLY A 411 -2.01 14.46 8.44
C GLY A 411 -0.56 14.91 8.69
N LYS A 412 -0.23 15.38 9.90
CA LYS A 412 1.11 15.85 10.29
C LYS A 412 1.70 15.15 11.51
N ARG A 413 0.90 14.42 12.29
CA ARG A 413 1.31 13.87 13.59
C ARG A 413 0.77 12.47 13.76
N ALA A 414 1.53 11.64 14.49
CA ALA A 414 1.09 10.31 14.91
C ALA A 414 1.17 10.24 16.45
N VAL A 415 0.09 9.78 17.07
CA VAL A 415 -0.03 9.65 18.52
C VAL A 415 -0.40 8.22 18.87
N VAL A 416 0.18 7.71 19.92
CA VAL A 416 -0.15 6.43 20.54
C VAL A 416 -0.44 6.63 22.01
N TYR A 417 -1.28 5.76 22.58
CA TYR A 417 -1.53 5.75 24.02
C TYR A 417 -0.77 4.58 24.66
N VAL A 418 0.12 4.91 25.59
CA VAL A 418 0.96 3.93 26.30
C VAL A 418 0.39 3.72 27.69
N GLU A 419 0.15 2.46 28.09
CA GLU A 419 -0.27 2.09 29.43
C GLU A 419 0.90 2.27 30.41
N LYS A 420 0.71 3.06 31.48
CA LYS A 420 1.72 3.25 32.53
C LYS A 420 1.84 1.98 33.37
N PRO A 421 3.03 1.37 33.47
CA PRO A 421 3.23 0.20 34.32
C PRO A 421 3.07 0.58 35.79
N ASN A 422 2.56 -0.36 36.61
CA ASN A 422 2.43 -0.23 38.06
C ASN A 422 1.61 0.95 38.58
N ALA A 423 0.73 1.53 37.77
CA ALA A 423 -0.23 2.51 38.24
C ALA A 423 -1.33 1.82 39.08
N GLU A 424 -1.84 2.47 40.12
CA GLU A 424 -2.93 1.95 40.96
C GLU A 424 -4.24 1.71 40.17
N ARG A 425 -4.38 2.41 39.04
CA ARG A 425 -5.50 2.30 38.10
C ARG A 425 -4.97 2.27 36.67
N PRO A 426 -5.69 1.66 35.72
CA PRO A 426 -5.37 1.74 34.31
C PRO A 426 -5.17 3.19 33.86
N THR A 427 -3.93 3.52 33.53
CA THR A 427 -3.51 4.89 33.21
C THR A 427 -2.78 4.88 31.87
N TYR A 428 -3.21 5.74 30.97
CA TYR A 428 -2.73 5.83 29.59
C TYR A 428 -2.11 7.20 29.34
N ASP A 429 -0.91 7.21 28.76
CA ASP A 429 -0.16 8.41 28.42
C ASP A 429 -0.10 8.59 26.89
N GLY A 430 -0.56 9.74 26.41
CA GLY A 430 -0.52 10.08 24.98
C GLY A 430 0.87 10.52 24.55
N ARG A 431 1.55 9.69 23.76
CA ARG A 431 2.89 9.97 23.22
C ARG A 431 2.84 10.26 21.73
N GLU A 432 3.52 11.31 21.34
CA GLU A 432 3.75 11.60 19.93
C GLU A 432 4.94 10.78 19.44
N ILE A 433 4.75 10.12 18.30
CA ILE A 433 5.74 9.23 17.70
C ILE A 433 6.08 9.66 16.28
N VAL A 434 7.28 9.35 15.84
CA VAL A 434 7.71 9.51 14.46
C VAL A 434 7.64 8.13 13.78
N LEU A 435 6.79 8.05 12.76
CA LEU A 435 6.61 6.82 11.99
C LEU A 435 7.63 6.73 10.85
N GLY A 436 8.10 5.54 10.61
CA GLY A 436 8.76 5.10 9.39
C GLY A 436 7.78 4.43 8.43
N PRO A 437 8.27 3.60 7.51
CA PRO A 437 7.44 2.89 6.56
C PRO A 437 6.51 1.89 7.26
N ARG A 438 5.39 1.62 6.61
CA ARG A 438 4.46 0.58 7.03
C ARG A 438 4.90 -0.76 6.45
N ALA A 439 4.99 -1.79 7.28
CA ALA A 439 5.29 -3.16 6.87
C ALA A 439 4.14 -4.08 7.30
N GLY A 440 3.35 -4.52 6.35
CA GLY A 440 2.12 -5.28 6.62
C GLY A 440 1.16 -4.52 7.54
N ASP A 441 0.81 -5.12 8.67
CA ASP A 441 -0.08 -4.53 9.67
C ASP A 441 0.63 -3.67 10.73
N ASN A 442 1.95 -3.49 10.60
CA ASN A 442 2.76 -2.75 11.56
C ASN A 442 3.36 -1.50 10.92
N TYR A 443 3.59 -0.47 11.75
CA TYR A 443 4.48 0.65 11.43
C TYR A 443 5.83 0.45 12.10
N ILE A 444 6.90 0.79 11.41
CA ILE A 444 8.21 0.99 12.01
C ILE A 444 8.19 2.31 12.76
N VAL A 445 8.69 2.32 14.00
CA VAL A 445 8.78 3.54 14.82
C VAL A 445 10.22 4.03 14.81
N ILE A 446 10.41 5.27 14.37
CA ILE A 446 11.73 5.91 14.35
C ILE A 446 12.07 6.46 15.74
N SER A 447 11.09 7.06 16.42
CA SER A 447 11.27 7.60 17.77
C SER A 447 9.94 7.76 18.51
N GLY A 448 9.99 7.82 19.85
CA GLY A 448 8.84 8.06 20.72
C GLY A 448 8.33 6.84 21.48
N LEU A 449 8.81 5.63 21.17
CA LEU A 449 8.51 4.40 21.91
C LEU A 449 9.77 3.63 22.24
N GLU A 450 9.67 2.80 23.29
CA GLU A 450 10.70 1.87 23.70
C GLU A 450 10.20 0.42 23.63
N SER A 451 11.13 -0.52 23.47
CA SER A 451 10.78 -1.94 23.52
C SER A 451 10.26 -2.30 24.91
N GLY A 452 9.08 -2.94 24.95
CA GLY A 452 8.40 -3.31 26.20
C GLY A 452 7.31 -2.32 26.62
N ASP A 453 7.18 -1.16 26.00
CA ASP A 453 6.01 -0.29 26.17
C ASP A 453 4.72 -1.06 25.82
N ARG A 454 3.62 -0.78 26.54
CA ARG A 454 2.31 -1.35 26.23
C ARG A 454 1.46 -0.29 25.54
N VAL A 455 1.18 -0.48 24.26
CA VAL A 455 0.37 0.45 23.46
C VAL A 455 -1.06 -0.04 23.34
N VAL A 456 -1.99 0.89 23.35
CA VAL A 456 -3.42 0.62 23.17
C VAL A 456 -3.68 0.31 21.70
N THR A 457 -4.14 -0.90 21.40
CA THR A 457 -4.46 -1.37 20.04
C THR A 457 -5.95 -1.33 19.72
N ASN A 458 -6.81 -1.34 20.74
CA ASN A 458 -8.23 -1.11 20.61
C ASN A 458 -8.69 -0.07 21.64
N GLY A 459 -9.60 0.83 21.24
CA GLY A 459 -10.12 1.89 22.11
C GLY A 459 -9.26 3.15 22.22
N ALA A 460 -8.16 3.28 21.45
CA ALA A 460 -7.28 4.45 21.46
C ALA A 460 -8.05 5.76 21.19
N PHE A 461 -8.97 5.76 20.24
CA PHE A 461 -9.82 6.91 19.93
C PHE A 461 -10.78 7.29 21.08
N LYS A 462 -11.24 6.33 21.88
CA LYS A 462 -12.08 6.60 23.05
C LYS A 462 -11.28 7.32 24.14
N ILE A 463 -10.01 6.96 24.30
CA ILE A 463 -9.08 7.65 25.21
C ILE A 463 -8.84 9.10 24.75
N ASP A 464 -8.58 9.27 23.44
CA ASP A 464 -8.37 10.59 22.84
C ASP A 464 -9.58 11.50 23.04
N SER A 465 -10.78 10.97 22.77
CA SER A 465 -12.03 11.71 22.99
C SER A 465 -12.27 12.07 24.46
N ALA A 466 -11.93 11.17 25.40
CA ALA A 466 -12.05 11.46 26.82
C ALA A 466 -11.08 12.58 27.25
N LEU A 467 -9.87 12.63 26.72
CA LEU A 467 -8.91 13.72 26.93
C LEU A 467 -9.43 15.04 26.35
N GLN A 468 -10.04 15.01 25.16
CA GLN A 468 -10.67 16.21 24.57
C GLN A 468 -11.79 16.77 25.45
N ILE A 469 -12.67 15.89 25.97
CA ILE A 469 -13.76 16.29 26.89
C ILE A 469 -13.19 16.92 28.16
N GLN A 470 -12.02 16.46 28.65
CA GLN A 470 -11.33 17.00 29.80
C GLN A 470 -10.48 18.25 29.48
N ALA A 471 -10.55 18.78 28.28
CA ALA A 471 -9.74 19.90 27.80
C ALA A 471 -8.22 19.66 27.88
N LYS A 472 -7.81 18.40 27.91
CA LYS A 472 -6.41 17.99 27.88
C LYS A 472 -5.87 17.88 26.43
N PRO A 473 -4.55 17.97 26.24
CA PRO A 473 -3.94 17.72 24.93
C PRO A 473 -4.32 16.35 24.38
N SER A 474 -4.79 16.36 23.13
CA SER A 474 -5.26 15.19 22.39
C SER A 474 -4.63 15.16 21.00
N MET A 475 -4.97 14.15 20.21
CA MET A 475 -4.56 14.06 18.81
C MET A 475 -4.97 15.30 18.00
N MET A 476 -6.21 15.77 18.17
CA MET A 476 -6.76 16.90 17.43
C MET A 476 -6.40 18.26 18.04
N ASN A 477 -6.24 18.35 19.36
CA ASN A 477 -5.85 19.55 20.08
C ASN A 477 -4.56 19.35 20.89
N PRO A 478 -3.39 19.51 20.25
CA PRO A 478 -2.09 19.22 20.89
C PRO A 478 -1.72 20.14 22.02
N GLU A 479 -2.27 21.34 22.09
CA GLU A 479 -1.98 22.33 23.13
C GLU A 479 -2.92 22.20 24.34
N GLY A 480 -4.00 21.44 24.19
CA GLY A 480 -5.08 21.40 25.19
C GLY A 480 -5.89 22.71 25.15
N GLY A 481 -6.93 22.75 25.90
CA GLY A 481 -7.87 23.87 25.94
C GLY A 481 -9.28 23.33 25.72
N GLY A 482 -10.24 23.84 26.47
CA GLY A 482 -11.62 23.37 26.43
C GLY A 482 -12.21 23.42 25.03
N PRO A 483 -13.23 22.62 24.76
CA PRO A 483 -13.99 22.75 23.55
C PRO A 483 -14.46 24.20 23.45
N THR A 484 -14.24 24.85 22.32
CA THR A 484 -14.85 26.14 21.99
C THR A 484 -16.32 26.05 22.37
N ALA A 485 -16.71 26.85 23.34
CA ALA A 485 -17.97 26.77 24.04
C ALA A 485 -19.17 26.70 23.09
N GLY A 486 -19.77 25.52 23.01
CA GLY A 486 -21.15 25.37 22.61
C GLY A 486 -22.03 25.74 23.80
N HIS A 487 -22.74 26.84 23.66
CA HIS A 487 -23.95 27.24 24.42
C HIS A 487 -23.82 27.35 25.95
N ASN A 488 -23.46 28.54 26.41
CA ASN A 488 -23.69 28.92 27.82
C ASN A 488 -24.95 29.81 27.91
N HIS A 489 -26.00 29.29 28.54
CA HIS A 489 -27.15 30.07 28.99
C HIS A 489 -26.85 30.63 30.38
N GLY A 490 -26.55 31.89 30.46
CA GLY A 490 -26.82 32.78 31.57
C GLY A 490 -25.82 32.79 32.73
N GLY A 491 -25.23 33.94 32.98
CA GLY A 491 -24.63 34.30 34.29
C GLY A 491 -23.44 35.27 34.15
N ASP A 492 -23.65 36.48 34.65
CA ASP A 492 -22.81 37.66 34.59
C ASP A 492 -21.35 37.54 35.01
N ALA A 493 -20.53 38.29 34.28
CA ALA A 493 -19.38 39.13 34.70
C ALA A 493 -18.07 38.49 35.16
N ALA A 494 -17.03 38.64 34.39
CA ALA A 494 -15.85 39.44 34.67
C ALA A 494 -14.87 39.33 33.49
N ALA A 495 -14.33 40.46 33.01
CA ALA A 495 -13.44 40.61 31.88
C ALA A 495 -12.07 39.99 32.17
N ASP A 496 -11.58 39.14 31.25
CA ASP A 496 -10.23 38.61 31.17
C ASP A 496 -9.47 39.22 29.98
N PRO A 497 -8.26 39.76 30.17
CA PRO A 497 -7.59 40.61 29.18
C PRO A 497 -6.78 39.87 28.08
N HIS A 498 -7.01 38.60 27.78
CA HIS A 498 -6.28 37.86 26.74
C HIS A 498 -7.14 37.26 25.63
N ALA A 499 -8.25 37.91 25.23
CA ALA A 499 -9.03 37.56 24.08
C ALA A 499 -8.45 38.25 22.82
N GLY A 500 -7.46 37.67 22.20
CA GLY A 500 -6.87 38.18 20.96
C GLY A 500 -6.91 37.19 19.79
N HIS A 501 -8.10 36.79 19.34
CA HIS A 501 -8.43 36.47 17.95
C HIS A 501 -9.93 36.60 17.79
N ALA A 502 -10.36 37.86 17.63
CA ALA A 502 -11.70 38.19 17.25
C ALA A 502 -12.03 37.54 15.89
N MET A 503 -13.08 36.76 15.83
CA MET A 503 -13.80 36.53 14.59
C MET A 503 -14.06 37.90 13.97
N ALA A 504 -13.63 38.10 12.71
CA ALA A 504 -13.99 39.31 11.98
C ALA A 504 -15.52 39.49 12.09
N PRO A 505 -16.01 40.75 12.30
CA PRO A 505 -17.43 41.00 12.42
C PRO A 505 -18.13 40.37 11.20
N ALA A 506 -19.23 39.66 11.43
CA ALA A 506 -20.01 39.05 10.36
C ALA A 506 -20.32 40.15 9.31
N LEU A 507 -19.97 39.88 8.07
CA LEU A 507 -20.22 40.81 6.97
C LEU A 507 -21.73 40.88 6.77
N GLU A 508 -22.35 42.02 7.11
CA GLU A 508 -23.77 42.23 6.87
C GLU A 508 -23.96 42.85 5.48
N ILE A 509 -24.82 42.24 4.67
CA ILE A 509 -25.20 42.69 3.33
C ILE A 509 -26.70 42.92 3.34
N SER A 510 -27.15 44.11 2.88
CA SER A 510 -28.58 44.39 2.71
C SER A 510 -29.17 43.52 1.59
N VAL A 511 -30.46 43.16 1.71
CA VAL A 511 -31.15 42.30 0.74
C VAL A 511 -31.04 42.85 -0.69
N ASP A 512 -31.21 44.18 -0.90
CA ASP A 512 -31.08 44.79 -2.22
C ASP A 512 -29.71 44.62 -2.86
N VAL A 513 -28.65 44.73 -2.06
CA VAL A 513 -27.27 44.51 -2.51
C VAL A 513 -27.05 43.03 -2.79
N ALA A 514 -27.55 42.12 -1.92
CA ALA A 514 -27.44 40.69 -2.10
C ALA A 514 -28.15 40.21 -3.39
N VAL A 515 -29.34 40.71 -3.69
CA VAL A 515 -30.05 40.43 -4.96
C VAL A 515 -29.22 40.86 -6.17
N SER A 516 -28.57 42.02 -6.09
CA SER A 516 -27.72 42.53 -7.18
C SER A 516 -26.42 41.71 -7.35
N LEU A 517 -25.90 41.12 -6.27
CA LEU A 517 -24.70 40.30 -6.26
C LEU A 517 -24.94 38.82 -6.61
N MET A 518 -26.17 38.34 -6.57
CA MET A 518 -26.47 36.93 -6.77
C MET A 518 -25.96 36.39 -8.11
N LYS A 519 -26.19 37.09 -9.19
CA LYS A 519 -25.75 36.68 -10.54
C LYS A 519 -24.21 36.52 -10.64
N PRO A 520 -23.39 37.54 -10.30
CA PRO A 520 -21.94 37.36 -10.33
C PRO A 520 -21.43 36.38 -9.27
N TYR A 521 -22.14 36.17 -8.15
CA TYR A 521 -21.79 35.17 -7.15
C TYR A 521 -21.95 33.74 -7.69
N LEU A 522 -23.10 33.40 -8.29
CA LEU A 522 -23.33 32.07 -8.86
C LEU A 522 -22.33 31.77 -9.99
N ALA A 523 -22.04 32.77 -10.84
CA ALA A 523 -21.01 32.62 -11.86
C ALA A 523 -19.59 32.43 -11.27
N MET A 524 -19.27 33.06 -10.14
CA MET A 524 -18.03 32.85 -9.41
C MET A 524 -17.97 31.45 -8.78
N GLN A 525 -19.06 31.01 -8.16
CA GLN A 525 -19.18 29.66 -7.59
C GLN A 525 -18.90 28.59 -8.65
N ALA A 526 -19.52 28.72 -9.84
CA ALA A 526 -19.31 27.82 -10.96
C ALA A 526 -17.84 27.83 -11.46
N ALA A 527 -17.23 29.03 -11.57
CA ALA A 527 -15.83 29.18 -11.97
C ALA A 527 -14.87 28.54 -10.96
N LEU A 528 -15.10 28.71 -9.65
CA LEU A 528 -14.30 28.07 -8.60
C LEU A 528 -14.47 26.54 -8.62
N ALA A 529 -15.67 26.04 -8.89
CA ALA A 529 -15.91 24.61 -9.05
C ALA A 529 -15.22 24.02 -10.30
N ALA A 530 -15.02 24.83 -11.33
CA ALA A 530 -14.32 24.47 -12.56
C ALA A 530 -12.79 24.74 -12.52
N ASP A 531 -12.24 25.15 -11.39
CA ASP A 531 -10.82 25.54 -11.21
C ASP A 531 -10.36 26.72 -12.10
N ASP A 532 -11.27 27.61 -12.47
CA ASP A 532 -11.02 28.78 -13.32
C ASP A 532 -10.85 30.08 -12.50
N LEU A 533 -9.60 30.39 -12.15
CA LEU A 533 -9.26 31.58 -11.36
C LEU A 533 -9.52 32.88 -12.11
N ASP A 534 -9.28 32.89 -13.42
CA ASP A 534 -9.43 34.12 -14.23
C ASP A 534 -10.89 34.51 -14.34
N THR A 535 -11.79 33.56 -14.60
CA THR A 535 -13.23 33.80 -14.61
C THR A 535 -13.72 34.18 -13.22
N ALA A 536 -13.25 33.53 -12.14
CA ALA A 536 -13.62 33.92 -10.78
C ALA A 536 -13.21 35.36 -10.45
N LYS A 537 -12.01 35.80 -10.83
CA LYS A 537 -11.56 37.19 -10.70
C LYS A 537 -12.39 38.17 -11.54
N ALA A 538 -12.80 37.77 -12.75
CA ALA A 538 -13.68 38.59 -13.57
C ALA A 538 -15.04 38.85 -12.88
N GLN A 539 -15.58 37.83 -12.17
CA GLN A 539 -16.81 37.99 -11.39
C GLN A 539 -16.60 38.87 -10.14
N ALA A 540 -15.46 38.72 -9.44
CA ALA A 540 -15.10 39.64 -8.36
C ALA A 540 -15.03 41.09 -8.85
N LYS A 541 -14.48 41.35 -10.04
CA LYS A 541 -14.45 42.67 -10.65
C LYS A 541 -15.88 43.19 -10.98
N ALA A 542 -16.78 42.32 -11.42
CA ALA A 542 -18.18 42.68 -11.66
C ALA A 542 -18.89 43.05 -10.35
N MET A 543 -18.60 42.34 -9.24
CA MET A 543 -19.12 42.68 -7.91
C MET A 543 -18.63 44.05 -7.45
N MET A 544 -17.38 44.42 -7.71
CA MET A 544 -16.82 45.71 -7.36
C MET A 544 -17.59 46.88 -8.04
N ALA A 545 -18.06 46.68 -9.26
CA ALA A 545 -18.90 47.67 -9.95
C ALA A 545 -20.25 47.89 -9.26
N ILE A 546 -20.76 46.90 -8.53
CA ILE A 546 -22.04 46.99 -7.80
C ILE A 546 -21.83 47.59 -6.42
N THR A 547 -20.76 47.16 -5.71
CA THR A 547 -20.53 47.49 -4.29
C THR A 547 -19.76 48.79 -4.07
N GLY A 548 -19.11 49.31 -5.10
CA GLY A 548 -18.21 50.47 -4.96
C GLY A 548 -16.86 50.09 -4.35
N HIS A 549 -16.19 51.10 -3.74
CA HIS A 549 -14.81 50.96 -3.27
C HIS A 549 -14.61 51.19 -1.75
N ALA A 550 -15.67 51.48 -1.00
CA ALA A 550 -15.57 51.77 0.43
C ALA A 550 -16.49 50.91 1.28
N GLY A 551 -15.96 50.32 2.33
CA GLY A 551 -16.69 49.46 3.26
C GLY A 551 -16.16 48.02 3.29
N ALA A 552 -16.71 47.19 4.20
CA ALA A 552 -16.24 45.84 4.46
C ALA A 552 -16.43 44.89 3.25
N LEU A 553 -17.54 45.00 2.54
CA LEU A 553 -17.82 44.18 1.35
C LEU A 553 -16.89 44.50 0.18
N PRO A 554 -16.68 45.74 -0.25
CA PRO A 554 -15.64 46.11 -1.23
C PRO A 554 -14.24 45.67 -0.82
N GLU A 555 -13.88 45.79 0.46
CA GLU A 555 -12.58 45.29 0.97
C GLU A 555 -12.42 43.80 0.79
N LEU A 556 -13.46 43.00 1.07
CA LEU A 556 -13.46 41.55 0.81
C LEU A 556 -13.26 41.23 -0.67
N VAL A 557 -14.00 41.96 -1.55
CA VAL A 557 -13.89 41.77 -3.00
C VAL A 557 -12.49 42.18 -3.52
N HIS A 558 -11.87 43.19 -2.95
CA HIS A 558 -10.46 43.54 -3.23
C HIS A 558 -9.49 42.41 -2.86
N LYS A 559 -9.67 41.79 -1.70
CA LYS A 559 -8.87 40.63 -1.29
C LYS A 559 -9.03 39.45 -2.24
N MET A 560 -10.25 39.23 -2.74
CA MET A 560 -10.51 38.19 -3.75
C MET A 560 -9.82 38.50 -5.08
N LEU A 561 -9.80 39.74 -5.52
CA LEU A 561 -9.09 40.19 -6.73
C LEU A 561 -7.56 40.03 -6.58
N ALA A 562 -7.03 40.28 -5.39
CA ALA A 562 -5.60 40.16 -5.08
C ALA A 562 -5.12 38.70 -4.83
N ALA A 563 -6.03 37.71 -4.76
CA ALA A 563 -5.68 36.32 -4.52
C ALA A 563 -4.80 35.77 -5.66
N ASP A 564 -3.66 35.17 -5.29
CA ASP A 564 -2.71 34.63 -6.27
C ASP A 564 -3.03 33.17 -6.67
N SER A 565 -3.92 32.52 -5.96
CA SER A 565 -4.29 31.12 -6.18
C SER A 565 -5.79 30.89 -5.91
N LEU A 566 -6.31 29.80 -6.47
CA LEU A 566 -7.67 29.34 -6.19
C LEU A 566 -7.91 29.12 -4.71
N ASP A 567 -6.95 28.52 -4.01
CA ASP A 567 -7.07 28.23 -2.57
C ASP A 567 -7.16 29.50 -1.72
N ALA A 568 -6.37 30.53 -2.05
CA ALA A 568 -6.42 31.83 -1.41
C ALA A 568 -7.76 32.55 -1.64
N MET A 569 -8.39 32.38 -2.82
CA MET A 569 -9.71 32.91 -3.11
C MET A 569 -10.83 32.14 -2.42
N ARG A 570 -10.77 30.80 -2.44
CA ARG A 570 -11.75 29.88 -1.84
C ARG A 570 -11.82 30.03 -0.33
N LYS A 571 -10.67 30.14 0.33
CA LYS A 571 -10.50 30.12 1.78
C LYS A 571 -9.64 31.29 2.25
N PRO A 572 -10.14 32.24 3.06
CA PRO A 572 -11.50 32.33 3.65
C PRO A 572 -12.47 33.23 2.86
N HIS A 573 -12.06 33.82 1.73
CA HIS A 573 -12.76 34.98 1.13
C HIS A 573 -14.11 34.57 0.55
N PHE A 574 -14.17 33.49 -0.24
CA PHE A 574 -15.43 33.01 -0.83
C PHE A 574 -16.41 32.53 0.25
N GLU A 575 -15.91 31.87 1.32
CA GLU A 575 -16.73 31.47 2.46
C GLU A 575 -17.39 32.67 3.14
N THR A 576 -16.62 33.73 3.41
CA THR A 576 -17.14 34.93 4.06
C THR A 576 -18.24 35.57 3.21
N LEU A 577 -18.07 35.64 1.88
CA LEU A 577 -19.08 36.13 0.97
C LEU A 577 -20.32 35.22 0.94
N SER A 578 -20.12 33.90 0.88
CA SER A 578 -21.21 32.93 0.86
C SER A 578 -22.07 33.02 2.12
N ASN A 579 -21.46 33.09 3.30
CA ASN A 579 -22.17 33.21 4.56
C ASN A 579 -22.99 34.50 4.65
N ALA A 580 -22.47 35.63 4.16
CA ALA A 580 -23.18 36.90 4.14
C ALA A 580 -24.39 36.88 3.18
N LEU A 581 -24.23 36.26 2.00
CA LEU A 581 -25.33 36.09 1.05
C LEU A 581 -26.38 35.09 1.54
N ILE A 582 -25.99 33.97 2.16
CA ILE A 582 -26.92 33.02 2.80
C ILE A 582 -27.77 33.73 3.87
N ALA A 583 -27.13 34.57 4.69
CA ALA A 583 -27.84 35.33 5.72
C ALA A 583 -28.87 36.31 5.12
N ALA A 584 -28.50 37.00 4.02
CA ALA A 584 -29.41 37.91 3.32
C ALA A 584 -30.59 37.18 2.64
N VAL A 585 -30.33 36.01 2.00
CA VAL A 585 -31.37 35.18 1.40
C VAL A 585 -32.34 34.65 2.45
N LYS A 586 -31.83 34.21 3.61
CA LYS A 586 -32.68 33.74 4.72
C LYS A 586 -33.51 34.85 5.37
N ALA A 587 -33.04 36.08 5.33
CA ALA A 587 -33.78 37.23 5.84
C ALA A 587 -35.01 37.60 5.00
N ASP A 588 -34.94 37.45 3.69
CA ASP A 588 -36.04 37.70 2.76
C ASP A 588 -35.91 36.80 1.51
N PRO A 589 -36.38 35.55 1.58
CA PRO A 589 -36.28 34.61 0.46
C PRO A 589 -37.09 35.06 -0.79
N GLU A 590 -38.21 35.77 -0.60
CA GLU A 590 -39.08 36.20 -1.70
C GLU A 590 -38.45 37.27 -2.58
N ALA A 591 -37.43 37.98 -2.10
CA ALA A 591 -36.67 38.96 -2.88
C ALA A 591 -35.81 38.31 -3.99
N PHE A 592 -35.51 37.00 -3.89
CA PHE A 592 -34.65 36.30 -4.83
C PHE A 592 -35.48 35.46 -5.80
N LYS A 593 -35.18 35.59 -7.11
CA LYS A 593 -35.88 34.86 -8.16
C LYS A 593 -35.19 33.56 -8.52
N GLY A 594 -35.94 32.46 -8.53
CA GLY A 594 -35.49 31.15 -8.89
C GLY A 594 -35.18 30.25 -7.66
N ASP A 595 -34.99 28.96 -7.92
CA ASP A 595 -34.61 28.02 -6.91
C ASP A 595 -33.17 28.27 -6.45
N LEU A 596 -32.94 28.37 -5.16
CA LEU A 596 -31.61 28.47 -4.56
C LEU A 596 -31.42 27.34 -3.56
N PHE A 597 -30.27 26.75 -3.57
CA PHE A 597 -29.90 25.65 -2.68
C PHE A 597 -28.72 26.05 -1.80
N ILE A 598 -28.85 25.83 -0.50
CA ILE A 598 -27.71 25.88 0.41
C ILE A 598 -27.05 24.49 0.37
N MET A 599 -25.82 24.47 -0.13
CA MET A 599 -24.98 23.28 -0.14
C MET A 599 -24.00 23.33 1.02
N ASN A 600 -23.58 22.17 1.52
CA ASN A 600 -22.57 22.03 2.57
C ASN A 600 -21.50 21.03 2.16
N CYS A 601 -20.25 21.36 2.40
CA CYS A 601 -19.14 20.40 2.34
C CYS A 601 -18.56 20.22 3.75
N PRO A 602 -18.71 19.04 4.39
CA PRO A 602 -18.25 18.84 5.76
C PRO A 602 -16.73 18.80 5.89
N MET A 603 -16.00 18.56 4.79
CA MET A 603 -14.53 18.39 4.80
C MET A 603 -13.73 19.69 4.72
N VAL A 604 -14.38 20.84 4.52
CA VAL A 604 -13.70 22.13 4.48
C VAL A 604 -13.28 22.54 5.90
N TYR A 605 -12.07 23.06 6.07
CA TYR A 605 -11.50 23.51 7.36
C TYR A 605 -11.42 22.42 8.45
N GLY A 606 -11.04 21.20 8.05
CA GLY A 606 -10.80 20.11 9.01
C GLY A 606 -12.07 19.73 9.79
N ASP A 607 -13.13 19.41 9.05
CA ASP A 607 -14.45 18.98 9.56
C ASP A 607 -15.37 20.06 10.18
N ARG A 608 -14.99 21.36 10.11
CA ARG A 608 -15.93 22.44 10.45
C ARG A 608 -17.04 22.58 9.42
N GLY A 609 -16.73 22.24 8.18
CA GLY A 609 -17.59 22.43 7.03
C GLY A 609 -17.69 23.88 6.55
N ALA A 610 -18.17 24.05 5.33
CA ALA A 610 -18.50 25.35 4.76
C ALA A 610 -19.74 25.27 3.86
N ASP A 611 -20.58 26.32 3.93
CA ASP A 611 -21.80 26.43 3.16
C ASP A 611 -21.59 27.35 1.93
N TRP A 612 -22.36 27.11 0.86
CA TRP A 612 -22.46 28.01 -0.29
C TRP A 612 -23.84 27.96 -0.93
N LEU A 613 -24.17 28.96 -1.77
CA LEU A 613 -25.40 28.98 -2.56
C LEU A 613 -25.15 28.48 -3.99
N GLN A 614 -26.15 27.79 -4.53
CA GLN A 614 -26.18 27.28 -5.89
C GLN A 614 -27.60 27.34 -6.44
N ASP A 615 -27.74 27.49 -7.74
CA ASP A 615 -29.04 27.58 -8.43
C ASP A 615 -29.48 26.25 -9.06
N ASP A 616 -28.73 25.18 -8.83
CA ASP A 616 -28.98 23.82 -9.31
C ASP A 616 -28.78 22.82 -8.14
N ASP A 617 -29.52 21.72 -8.15
CA ASP A 617 -29.41 20.64 -7.16
C ASP A 617 -28.21 19.72 -7.43
N GLN A 618 -27.57 19.80 -8.60
CA GLN A 618 -26.33 19.08 -8.89
C GLN A 618 -25.16 19.68 -8.14
N LEU A 619 -24.65 18.95 -7.19
CA LEU A 619 -23.55 19.40 -6.34
C LEU A 619 -22.28 19.74 -7.14
N LEU A 620 -21.85 20.99 -7.09
CA LEU A 620 -20.62 21.51 -7.67
C LEU A 620 -19.83 22.26 -6.60
N ASN A 621 -18.86 21.59 -6.00
CA ASN A 621 -18.12 22.08 -4.85
C ASN A 621 -17.07 23.15 -5.22
N PRO A 622 -17.26 24.43 -4.84
CA PRO A 622 -16.32 25.51 -5.17
C PRO A 622 -15.05 25.49 -4.32
N TYR A 623 -15.03 24.81 -3.17
CA TYR A 623 -13.90 24.79 -2.24
C TYR A 623 -12.80 23.84 -2.66
N PHE A 624 -13.13 22.74 -3.36
CA PHE A 624 -12.18 21.73 -3.81
C PHE A 624 -12.07 21.62 -5.33
N GLY A 625 -13.03 22.19 -6.09
CA GLY A 625 -13.03 22.15 -7.55
C GLY A 625 -12.99 20.72 -8.09
N SER A 626 -12.23 20.47 -9.15
CA SER A 626 -12.13 19.19 -9.84
C SER A 626 -11.62 18.05 -8.95
N MET A 627 -10.89 18.32 -7.86
CA MET A 627 -10.40 17.30 -6.95
C MET A 627 -11.52 16.57 -6.18
N MET A 628 -12.58 17.30 -5.79
CA MET A 628 -13.72 16.77 -5.06
C MET A 628 -15.03 17.47 -5.45
N LEU A 629 -15.29 17.53 -6.75
CA LEU A 629 -16.39 18.32 -7.33
C LEU A 629 -17.78 17.95 -6.76
N LYS A 630 -18.00 16.70 -6.42
CA LYS A 630 -19.26 16.18 -5.90
C LYS A 630 -19.24 15.87 -4.39
N CYS A 631 -18.26 16.42 -3.66
CA CYS A 631 -18.19 16.26 -2.21
C CYS A 631 -19.08 17.29 -1.51
N GLY A 632 -20.07 16.81 -0.76
CA GLY A 632 -21.00 17.63 0.01
C GLY A 632 -22.42 17.10 -0.05
N GLU A 633 -23.35 17.87 0.47
CA GLU A 633 -24.79 17.56 0.49
C GLU A 633 -25.64 18.83 0.29
N VAL A 634 -26.87 18.64 -0.15
CA VAL A 634 -27.89 19.70 -0.17
C VAL A 634 -28.41 19.85 1.26
N LYS A 635 -28.11 20.98 1.91
CA LYS A 635 -28.51 21.25 3.28
C LYS A 635 -29.93 21.80 3.37
N GLU A 636 -30.30 22.68 2.45
CA GLU A 636 -31.58 23.36 2.45
C GLU A 636 -31.93 23.86 1.05
N LYS A 637 -33.19 23.77 0.64
CA LYS A 637 -33.71 24.43 -0.56
C LYS A 637 -34.42 25.70 -0.11
N LEU A 638 -34.09 26.84 -0.70
CA LEU A 638 -34.67 28.16 -0.47
C LEU A 638 -35.52 28.55 -1.67
N GLY A 639 -36.75 28.98 -1.42
CA GLY A 639 -37.73 29.34 -2.45
C GLY A 639 -38.65 28.15 -2.78
N GLU A 640 -39.97 28.41 -2.84
CA GLU A 640 -40.95 27.51 -3.46
C GLU A 640 -40.97 27.74 -4.98
#